data_90ada7985dbaf097dbc6ba60673cf1f9
#
_entry.id   90ada7985dbaf097dbc6ba60673cf1f9
#
_cell.length_a   1.000
_cell.length_b   1.000
_cell.length_c   1.000
_cell.angle_alpha   90.00
_cell.angle_beta   90.00
_cell.angle_gamma   90.00
#
_symmetry.space_group_name_H-M   'P 1'
#
loop_
_entity.id
_entity.type
_entity.pdbx_description
1 polymer ?
#
loop_
_entity_poly.entity_id
_entity_poly.type
_entity_poly.pdbx_seq_one_letter_code
_entity_poly.pdbx_strand_id
1 'polypeptide(L)'
;MAFLMCAGPARPQSPLPAQTNQPPAQAGGVSEKGATGNPNKSGQDSTSASKPAGAGEEAASTRKLRLGPLDPSTPPTDVPHDRPIIGLALGGGGALGLSEIGVLQWLEEHHIPVDEIAGTSMGSIVAALYATGHTPEEMQHVLTDESVNSVFRITPPYTALSFRRREDQREVPNAITLGLKHGVSFRNSLLTDSGLNELLDREFLRYNDQTDFNDLPIPFRCQATDLNAAKTVTFARGRLQDAVRASASIPGVFRPFEMNGHEYVDGAVLENLPTPDIQAMRADVILAVSLPLQPVGKGDLDSILGVLNRAFAVAIENNEAQERKLANVVLIPDVSGFSSTDYLNTVPLSKRGYAVAEAHKAELLKYALNDQQWQQYIAHRAARIRGPAGTVLSVKVNAPQTDLKEIAEKRFAPLVGQPVDTKQIDALLAQVRGDGRYDADYTVGYDAEQPDRPILLVTISDKKTGPPFLDVGVNIAAQTGGVTRASVNFILLDQDLGGYGSELRTKVDVGFLTRIESEYYRKLGRTGFFIAPRAGISREPFYIYSGNARLSERLLQQGGTGVDLGWSDGRKQELRAGWQFQNINWTVDTGADTLPTYSGNAQKARMQYTFDSQDRALVPEYGVRVHTDLGYLYAAPNSTSAPQLFTELDSSRTFRKKNIFLLKAEGATMFNRDVAQPFRYTLGGPLRLSASAIDQYRGTDYFVAASGYLRRIRSLPAPLNTSLFLGGTYEIGQMRSPDAPTVSRQDVYFGVIAESPLGVISVGPAIGNGGEHKLVFTIGRLF
;
A
#
# COMPACT_ATOMS: atom_id res chain seq x y z
N MET A 1 19.34 -27.05 -23.14
CA MET A 1 20.62 -26.89 -23.81
C MET A 1 21.50 -26.06 -22.91
N ALA A 2 22.63 -26.62 -22.59
CA ALA A 2 23.47 -26.39 -21.44
C ALA A 2 24.14 -25.00 -21.36
N PHE A 3 24.34 -24.52 -20.15
CA PHE A 3 25.61 -23.94 -19.72
C PHE A 3 25.85 -24.32 -18.26
N LEU A 4 26.86 -25.13 -18.09
CA LEU A 4 27.37 -25.66 -16.83
C LEU A 4 28.70 -24.99 -16.51
N MET A 5 28.89 -24.68 -15.22
CA MET A 5 30.12 -24.77 -14.42
C MET A 5 31.29 -23.86 -14.69
N CYS A 6 31.70 -23.22 -13.58
CA CYS A 6 33.02 -23.42 -12.97
C CYS A 6 33.09 -22.73 -11.60
N ALA A 7 33.10 -23.51 -10.53
CA ALA A 7 33.53 -23.08 -9.20
C ALA A 7 34.56 -24.10 -8.71
N GLY A 8 35.80 -23.67 -8.55
CA GLY A 8 36.89 -24.45 -7.91
C GLY A 8 36.92 -24.18 -6.39
N PRO A 9 37.45 -25.10 -5.59
CA PRO A 9 37.34 -25.08 -4.14
C PRO A 9 38.41 -24.22 -3.43
N ALA A 10 37.97 -23.42 -2.46
CA ALA A 10 38.86 -22.71 -1.54
C ALA A 10 39.15 -23.59 -0.31
N ARG A 11 40.41 -23.64 0.06
CA ARG A 11 40.97 -24.35 1.23
C ARG A 11 40.72 -23.57 2.53
N PRO A 12 40.63 -24.23 3.68
CA PRO A 12 40.39 -23.60 4.98
C PRO A 12 41.69 -23.07 5.59
N GLN A 13 41.65 -21.91 6.22
CA GLN A 13 42.68 -21.39 7.13
C GLN A 13 42.20 -21.50 8.57
N SER A 14 43.10 -21.94 9.42
CA SER A 14 42.94 -22.21 10.84
C SER A 14 42.92 -20.94 11.71
N PRO A 15 42.42 -21.00 12.94
CA PRO A 15 42.17 -19.84 13.79
C PRO A 15 43.37 -19.46 14.69
N LEU A 16 43.48 -18.19 15.05
CA LEU A 16 44.33 -17.66 16.11
C LEU A 16 43.53 -17.29 17.36
N PRO A 17 44.10 -17.29 18.56
CA PRO A 17 43.43 -17.56 19.81
C PRO A 17 42.86 -16.34 20.54
N ALA A 18 41.92 -16.65 21.43
CA ALA A 18 41.20 -15.75 22.32
C ALA A 18 42.09 -15.09 23.38
N GLN A 19 41.82 -13.84 23.69
CA GLN A 19 42.21 -13.21 24.96
C GLN A 19 40.96 -12.96 25.79
N THR A 20 40.98 -13.60 26.96
CA THR A 20 40.09 -13.45 28.09
C THR A 20 40.39 -12.17 28.85
N ASN A 21 39.34 -11.42 29.26
CA ASN A 21 39.37 -10.71 30.55
C ASN A 21 37.92 -10.59 31.08
N GLN A 22 37.75 -11.17 32.25
CA GLN A 22 36.58 -11.10 33.12
C GLN A 22 36.78 -10.08 34.26
N PRO A 23 35.75 -9.78 35.03
CA PRO A 23 35.40 -8.47 35.59
C PRO A 23 35.79 -8.29 37.08
N PRO A 24 35.33 -7.26 37.74
CA PRO A 24 34.84 -7.52 39.09
C PRO A 24 33.41 -7.02 39.39
N ALA A 25 32.83 -7.75 40.33
CA ALA A 25 31.50 -7.72 40.84
C ALA A 25 31.31 -6.84 42.09
N GLN A 26 30.06 -6.71 42.47
CA GLN A 26 29.50 -6.46 43.82
C GLN A 26 29.29 -4.96 44.19
N ALA A 27 28.30 -4.54 44.93
CA ALA A 27 27.27 -5.22 45.72
C ALA A 27 26.15 -4.24 46.14
N GLY A 28 25.02 -4.80 46.50
CA GLY A 28 24.17 -4.43 47.60
C GLY A 28 23.22 -3.25 47.39
N GLY A 29 21.95 -3.20 47.71
CA GLY A 29 21.13 -4.05 48.51
C GLY A 29 20.04 -3.16 49.12
N VAL A 30 18.85 -3.76 49.38
CA VAL A 30 17.84 -3.40 50.37
C VAL A 30 16.80 -2.34 50.02
N SER A 31 15.53 -2.70 49.69
CA SER A 31 14.36 -2.90 50.56
C SER A 31 13.88 -1.61 51.27
N GLU A 32 12.66 -1.19 51.23
CA GLU A 32 11.39 -1.69 51.75
C GLU A 32 10.19 -0.76 51.48
N LYS A 33 9.05 -1.36 51.16
CA LYS A 33 7.71 -1.25 51.73
C LYS A 33 6.99 0.07 52.05
N GLY A 34 5.73 -0.01 51.73
CA GLY A 34 4.60 0.44 52.52
C GLY A 34 3.65 1.38 51.76
N ALA A 35 2.58 0.99 51.30
CA ALA A 35 1.27 0.58 51.84
C ALA A 35 0.27 1.76 51.96
N THR A 36 -0.88 1.52 51.34
CA THR A 36 -2.27 1.83 51.73
C THR A 36 -2.80 3.26 51.72
N GLY A 37 -3.97 3.37 51.09
CA GLY A 37 -5.01 4.27 51.54
C GLY A 37 -5.96 4.80 50.48
N ASN A 38 -7.02 4.10 50.14
CA ASN A 38 -8.31 4.63 49.71
C ASN A 38 -9.18 4.83 50.96
N PRO A 39 -10.19 5.67 51.11
CA PRO A 39 -11.34 5.76 50.24
C PRO A 39 -12.18 7.08 50.24
N ASN A 40 -13.05 7.12 49.25
CA ASN A 40 -14.48 7.49 49.35
C ASN A 40 -15.00 8.93 49.31
N LYS A 41 -15.89 9.11 48.36
CA LYS A 41 -17.29 9.62 48.39
C LYS A 41 -17.61 11.08 48.10
N SER A 42 -18.40 11.16 47.02
CA SER A 42 -19.69 11.88 46.89
C SER A 42 -19.74 13.40 46.83
N GLY A 43 -20.46 13.85 45.82
CA GLY A 43 -21.08 15.19 45.71
C GLY A 43 -21.56 15.51 44.31
N GLN A 44 -22.82 15.21 44.05
CA GLN A 44 -23.59 15.81 42.99
C GLN A 44 -23.65 17.33 43.20
N ASP A 45 -23.47 18.12 42.14
CA ASP A 45 -24.47 19.14 41.86
C ASP A 45 -24.42 19.60 40.39
N SER A 46 -25.60 19.65 39.87
CA SER A 46 -25.98 20.15 38.56
C SER A 46 -25.96 21.67 38.51
N THR A 47 -25.24 22.26 37.55
CA THR A 47 -25.66 23.57 37.01
C THR A 47 -25.43 23.60 35.51
N SER A 48 -26.52 23.68 34.81
CA SER A 48 -26.64 23.99 33.40
C SER A 48 -26.08 25.37 33.10
N ALA A 49 -25.02 25.45 32.29
CA ALA A 49 -24.64 26.69 31.63
C ALA A 49 -24.79 26.49 30.11
N SER A 50 -25.69 27.26 29.57
CA SER A 50 -26.04 27.39 28.17
C SER A 50 -24.82 27.70 27.31
N LYS A 51 -24.63 26.88 26.27
CA LYS A 51 -23.72 27.08 25.16
C LYS A 51 -24.17 28.33 24.36
N PRO A 52 -23.33 29.30 24.05
CA PRO A 52 -23.67 30.25 23.00
C PRO A 52 -23.48 29.56 21.65
N ALA A 53 -24.58 29.40 20.94
CA ALA A 53 -24.59 28.96 19.57
C ALA A 53 -24.18 30.12 18.66
N GLY A 54 -23.32 29.83 17.67
CA GLY A 54 -23.33 30.58 16.42
C GLY A 54 -22.35 31.75 16.31
N ALA A 55 -21.06 31.46 16.13
CA ALA A 55 -20.15 32.45 15.52
C ALA A 55 -19.07 31.80 14.58
N GLY A 56 -19.16 30.48 14.35
CA GLY A 56 -18.16 29.76 13.56
C GLY A 56 -18.53 29.39 12.11
N GLU A 57 -19.80 29.42 11.76
CA GLU A 57 -20.23 28.96 10.43
C GLU A 57 -20.50 30.05 9.38
N GLU A 58 -20.62 31.33 9.78
CA GLU A 58 -20.84 32.42 8.82
C GLU A 58 -19.57 33.02 8.22
N ALA A 59 -18.40 32.84 8.83
CA ALA A 59 -17.14 33.38 8.31
C ALA A 59 -16.56 32.58 7.14
N ALA A 60 -16.96 31.32 6.93
CA ALA A 60 -16.48 30.48 5.84
C ALA A 60 -17.23 30.68 4.51
N SER A 61 -18.37 31.34 4.49
CA SER A 61 -19.26 31.40 3.31
C SER A 61 -19.08 32.63 2.40
N THR A 62 -18.17 33.56 2.70
CA THR A 62 -18.02 34.79 1.91
C THR A 62 -16.66 35.02 1.26
N ARG A 63 -15.75 34.04 1.29
CA ARG A 63 -14.52 34.13 0.50
C ARG A 63 -14.86 34.06 -0.99
N LYS A 64 -14.83 35.19 -1.69
CA LYS A 64 -14.85 35.22 -3.17
C LYS A 64 -13.57 34.58 -3.66
N LEU A 65 -13.65 33.33 -4.03
CA LEU A 65 -12.55 32.56 -4.62
C LEU A 65 -12.38 32.99 -6.08
N ARG A 66 -11.18 33.26 -6.53
CA ARG A 66 -10.84 33.53 -7.94
C ARG A 66 -10.44 32.23 -8.62
N LEU A 67 -10.94 32.02 -9.83
CA LEU A 67 -10.58 30.89 -10.71
C LEU A 67 -9.60 31.38 -11.79
N GLY A 68 -8.67 30.53 -12.19
CA GLY A 68 -7.76 30.80 -13.29
C GLY A 68 -6.53 31.65 -12.92
N PRO A 69 -5.72 32.04 -13.92
CA PRO A 69 -4.59 32.94 -13.71
C PRO A 69 -5.07 34.25 -13.09
N LEU A 70 -4.23 34.86 -12.27
CA LEU A 70 -4.55 36.16 -11.65
C LEU A 70 -4.84 37.18 -12.75
N ASP A 71 -5.87 38.02 -12.54
CA ASP A 71 -6.14 39.15 -13.40
C ASP A 71 -4.87 40.02 -13.47
N PRO A 72 -4.42 40.44 -14.68
CA PRO A 72 -3.29 41.36 -14.83
C PRO A 72 -3.43 42.67 -14.05
N SER A 73 -4.66 43.03 -13.66
CA SER A 73 -4.97 44.16 -12.78
C SER A 73 -4.68 43.91 -11.28
N THR A 74 -4.35 42.68 -10.89
CA THR A 74 -3.98 42.36 -9.50
C THR A 74 -2.65 43.08 -9.20
N PRO A 75 -2.58 43.93 -8.17
CA PRO A 75 -1.35 44.64 -7.86
C PRO A 75 -0.21 43.65 -7.63
N PRO A 76 1.02 43.95 -8.11
CA PRO A 76 2.18 43.11 -7.86
C PRO A 76 2.43 43.00 -6.36
N THR A 77 3.10 41.92 -5.98
CA THR A 77 3.49 41.63 -4.58
C THR A 77 4.44 42.67 -3.99
N ASP A 78 5.14 43.42 -4.84
CA ASP A 78 6.02 44.52 -4.42
C ASP A 78 5.22 45.74 -3.95
N VAL A 79 4.37 45.56 -2.95
CA VAL A 79 3.81 46.71 -2.22
C VAL A 79 4.93 47.24 -1.30
N PRO A 80 5.30 48.53 -1.40
CA PRO A 80 6.23 49.13 -0.44
C PRO A 80 5.70 48.93 0.97
N HIS A 81 6.45 48.24 1.82
CA HIS A 81 6.08 48.05 3.21
C HIS A 81 6.71 49.16 4.04
N ASP A 82 5.91 49.86 4.86
CA ASP A 82 6.41 50.78 5.89
C ASP A 82 7.09 50.04 7.06
N ARG A 83 7.32 48.74 6.91
CA ARG A 83 7.86 47.83 7.90
C ARG A 83 8.79 46.78 7.23
N PRO A 84 9.63 46.10 8.04
CA PRO A 84 10.45 45.00 7.51
C PRO A 84 9.63 43.89 6.84
N ILE A 85 10.13 43.37 5.72
CA ILE A 85 9.62 42.19 5.03
C ILE A 85 10.07 40.97 5.81
N ILE A 86 9.11 40.14 6.21
CA ILE A 86 9.37 38.92 7.02
C ILE A 86 9.28 37.68 6.16
N GLY A 87 10.41 37.01 6.02
CA GLY A 87 10.51 35.71 5.34
C GLY A 87 10.57 34.57 6.34
N LEU A 88 9.90 33.47 6.01
CA LEU A 88 9.86 32.28 6.86
C LEU A 88 10.45 31.08 6.08
N ALA A 89 11.49 30.45 6.66
CA ALA A 89 12.09 29.23 6.14
C ALA A 89 11.65 28.02 6.96
N LEU A 90 11.08 26.98 6.32
CA LEU A 90 10.60 25.75 6.92
C LEU A 90 11.47 24.56 6.49
N GLY A 91 12.10 23.89 7.46
CA GLY A 91 13.04 22.82 7.21
C GLY A 91 12.39 21.47 6.89
N GLY A 92 13.13 20.58 6.22
CA GLY A 92 12.71 19.20 5.99
C GLY A 92 12.94 18.32 7.24
N GLY A 93 12.06 17.34 7.45
CA GLY A 93 12.21 16.42 8.59
C GLY A 93 11.13 15.33 8.67
N GLY A 94 10.48 15.01 7.56
CA GLY A 94 9.38 14.05 7.53
C GLY A 94 8.25 14.48 8.47
N ALA A 95 7.70 13.55 9.26
CA ALA A 95 6.59 13.84 10.17
C ALA A 95 6.92 14.95 11.20
N LEU A 96 8.19 15.15 11.55
CA LEU A 96 8.58 16.20 12.52
C LEU A 96 8.26 17.59 12.01
N GLY A 97 8.25 17.80 10.67
CA GLY A 97 7.82 19.07 10.05
C GLY A 97 6.37 19.45 10.31
N LEU A 98 5.53 18.53 10.77
CA LEU A 98 4.17 18.85 11.23
C LEU A 98 4.15 19.81 12.44
N SER A 99 5.28 19.97 13.14
CA SER A 99 5.43 20.96 14.19
C SER A 99 5.41 22.40 13.66
N GLU A 100 5.78 22.63 12.42
CA GLU A 100 5.79 23.94 11.76
C GLU A 100 4.38 24.55 11.68
N ILE A 101 3.34 23.72 11.60
CA ILE A 101 1.94 24.17 11.65
C ILE A 101 1.65 24.93 12.94
N GLY A 102 2.21 24.46 14.06
CA GLY A 102 2.03 25.14 15.35
C GLY A 102 2.78 26.47 15.45
N VAL A 103 3.91 26.60 14.77
CA VAL A 103 4.61 27.89 14.63
C VAL A 103 3.74 28.86 13.84
N LEU A 104 3.21 28.45 12.69
CA LEU A 104 2.30 29.26 11.87
C LEU A 104 1.05 29.68 12.64
N GLN A 105 0.47 28.77 13.41
CA GLN A 105 -0.67 29.08 14.28
C GLN A 105 -0.32 30.19 15.28
N TRP A 106 0.81 30.05 15.96
CA TRP A 106 1.25 31.05 16.93
C TRP A 106 1.51 32.42 16.28
N LEU A 107 2.15 32.45 15.09
CA LEU A 107 2.41 33.69 14.34
C LEU A 107 1.09 34.39 13.97
N GLU A 108 0.07 33.65 13.47
CA GLU A 108 -1.24 34.23 13.14
C GLU A 108 -1.96 34.79 14.39
N GLU A 109 -1.98 34.04 15.49
CA GLU A 109 -2.62 34.46 16.75
C GLU A 109 -1.99 35.73 17.35
N HIS A 110 -0.70 35.97 17.03
CA HIS A 110 0.03 37.15 17.53
C HIS A 110 0.27 38.22 16.46
N HIS A 111 -0.47 38.18 15.35
CA HIS A 111 -0.45 39.13 14.26
C HIS A 111 0.95 39.35 13.64
N ILE A 112 1.77 38.30 13.56
CA ILE A 112 3.08 38.37 12.92
C ILE A 112 2.90 37.96 11.45
N PRO A 113 3.18 38.87 10.50
CA PRO A 113 3.02 38.58 9.08
C PRO A 113 4.11 37.65 8.58
N VAL A 114 3.77 36.82 7.59
CA VAL A 114 4.72 36.08 6.76
C VAL A 114 4.57 36.60 5.34
N ASP A 115 5.52 37.43 4.92
CA ASP A 115 5.47 38.09 3.61
C ASP A 115 6.01 37.20 2.50
N GLU A 116 6.96 36.35 2.83
CA GLU A 116 7.61 35.39 1.95
C GLU A 116 7.82 34.05 2.68
N ILE A 117 7.69 32.94 1.99
CA ILE A 117 7.86 31.62 2.60
C ILE A 117 8.62 30.68 1.68
N ALA A 118 9.54 29.90 2.25
CA ALA A 118 10.20 28.80 1.56
C ALA A 118 10.19 27.53 2.41
N GLY A 119 10.18 26.37 1.76
CA GLY A 119 10.15 25.08 2.45
C GLY A 119 10.86 23.97 1.73
N THR A 120 11.39 23.00 2.48
CA THR A 120 12.02 21.79 1.98
C THR A 120 11.25 20.55 2.46
N SER A 121 11.05 19.53 1.61
CA SER A 121 10.42 18.26 2.00
C SER A 121 9.05 18.48 2.66
N MET A 122 8.84 18.02 3.91
CA MET A 122 7.60 18.30 4.65
C MET A 122 7.39 19.80 4.83
N GLY A 123 8.45 20.56 5.09
CA GLY A 123 8.37 22.02 5.16
C GLY A 123 7.87 22.64 3.86
N SER A 124 8.15 22.03 2.68
CA SER A 124 7.59 22.50 1.41
C SER A 124 6.08 22.27 1.29
N ILE A 125 5.58 21.15 1.83
CA ILE A 125 4.14 20.83 1.87
C ILE A 125 3.43 21.83 2.80
N VAL A 126 3.97 22.05 4.01
CA VAL A 126 3.42 22.99 5.00
C VAL A 126 3.46 24.42 4.45
N ALA A 127 4.59 24.84 3.88
CA ALA A 127 4.76 26.17 3.29
C ALA A 127 3.82 26.39 2.09
N ALA A 128 3.67 25.41 1.20
CA ALA A 128 2.77 25.52 0.03
C ALA A 128 1.29 25.62 0.44
N LEU A 129 0.85 24.80 1.43
CA LEU A 129 -0.50 24.91 1.99
C LEU A 129 -0.74 26.32 2.54
N TYR A 130 0.18 26.82 3.35
CA TYR A 130 0.06 28.15 3.93
C TYR A 130 0.14 29.26 2.88
N ALA A 131 1.07 29.14 1.91
CA ALA A 131 1.22 30.08 0.81
C ALA A 131 0.00 30.18 -0.10
N THR A 132 -0.79 29.08 -0.21
CA THR A 132 -2.03 29.03 -1.00
C THR A 132 -3.27 29.47 -0.24
N GLY A 133 -3.11 29.82 1.05
CA GLY A 133 -4.15 30.44 1.87
C GLY A 133 -4.88 29.53 2.84
N HIS A 134 -4.37 28.30 3.07
CA HIS A 134 -4.90 27.44 4.14
C HIS A 134 -4.57 28.04 5.51
N THR A 135 -5.52 27.94 6.43
CA THR A 135 -5.27 28.27 7.84
C THR A 135 -4.54 27.10 8.53
N PRO A 136 -3.85 27.34 9.65
CA PRO A 136 -3.21 26.26 10.40
C PRO A 136 -4.18 25.15 10.82
N GLU A 137 -5.44 25.46 11.13
CA GLU A 137 -6.47 24.46 11.43
C GLU A 137 -6.83 23.61 10.21
N GLU A 138 -7.01 24.25 9.04
CA GLU A 138 -7.27 23.55 7.78
C GLU A 138 -6.08 22.63 7.43
N MET A 139 -4.85 23.11 7.63
CA MET A 139 -3.64 22.32 7.41
C MET A 139 -3.54 21.11 8.34
N GLN A 140 -3.87 21.26 9.62
CA GLN A 140 -3.96 20.13 10.55
C GLN A 140 -5.00 19.13 10.08
N HIS A 141 -6.12 19.59 9.54
CA HIS A 141 -7.19 18.72 9.02
C HIS A 141 -6.71 17.95 7.79
N VAL A 142 -6.13 18.64 6.80
CA VAL A 142 -5.57 18.03 5.58
C VAL A 142 -4.54 16.98 5.91
N LEU A 143 -3.66 17.24 6.88
CA LEU A 143 -2.54 16.37 7.24
C LEU A 143 -2.85 15.38 8.40
N THR A 144 -4.10 15.30 8.86
CA THR A 144 -4.57 14.32 9.87
C THR A 144 -5.55 13.31 9.29
N ASP A 145 -6.19 13.63 8.15
CA ASP A 145 -7.23 12.82 7.52
C ASP A 145 -6.70 11.42 7.11
N GLU A 146 -7.62 10.46 6.96
CA GLU A 146 -7.31 9.11 6.45
C GLU A 146 -6.55 9.13 5.11
N SER A 147 -6.63 10.23 4.37
CA SER A 147 -5.86 10.47 3.16
C SER A 147 -4.34 10.42 3.38
N VAL A 148 -3.83 10.87 4.52
CA VAL A 148 -2.39 10.80 4.85
C VAL A 148 -1.93 9.33 4.98
N ASN A 149 -2.78 8.45 5.50
CA ASN A 149 -2.48 7.01 5.51
C ASN A 149 -2.35 6.44 4.09
N SER A 150 -2.99 7.06 3.09
CA SER A 150 -2.88 6.64 1.70
C SER A 150 -1.55 7.01 1.06
N VAL A 151 -0.89 8.05 1.55
CA VAL A 151 0.45 8.49 1.08
C VAL A 151 1.49 7.40 1.33
N PHE A 152 1.38 6.68 2.45
CA PHE A 152 2.38 5.71 2.90
C PHE A 152 2.05 4.27 2.52
N ARG A 153 1.50 4.03 1.33
CA ARG A 153 1.20 2.67 0.84
C ARG A 153 2.38 2.07 0.08
N ILE A 154 2.72 0.83 0.43
CA ILE A 154 3.72 0.04 -0.31
C ILE A 154 3.13 -0.50 -1.61
N THR A 155 1.84 -0.85 -1.61
CA THR A 155 1.12 -1.45 -2.75
C THR A 155 -0.17 -0.71 -3.05
N PRO A 156 -0.63 -0.72 -4.30
CA PRO A 156 -1.96 -0.20 -4.63
C PRO A 156 -3.06 -0.90 -3.82
N PRO A 157 -4.18 -0.23 -3.53
CA PRO A 157 -5.31 -0.86 -2.86
C PRO A 157 -5.80 -2.08 -3.65
N TYR A 158 -6.07 -3.19 -2.97
CA TYR A 158 -6.60 -4.42 -3.61
C TYR A 158 -7.87 -4.15 -4.44
N THR A 159 -8.72 -3.27 -3.94
CA THR A 159 -9.95 -2.86 -4.63
C THR A 159 -9.71 -2.10 -5.94
N ALA A 160 -8.54 -1.51 -6.13
CA ALA A 160 -8.15 -0.83 -7.36
C ALA A 160 -7.57 -1.78 -8.41
N LEU A 161 -7.10 -2.96 -8.00
CA LEU A 161 -6.50 -3.94 -8.90
C LEU A 161 -7.50 -4.51 -9.91
N SER A 162 -7.01 -4.85 -11.09
CA SER A 162 -7.79 -5.64 -12.05
C SER A 162 -8.08 -7.03 -11.49
N PHE A 163 -9.13 -7.69 -12.00
CA PHE A 163 -9.51 -9.05 -11.57
C PHE A 163 -8.31 -10.00 -11.60
N ARG A 164 -7.53 -10.01 -12.66
CA ARG A 164 -6.37 -10.88 -12.81
C ARG A 164 -5.27 -10.58 -11.77
N ARG A 165 -4.98 -9.30 -11.48
CA ARG A 165 -4.00 -8.92 -10.43
C ARG A 165 -4.47 -9.29 -9.03
N ARG A 166 -5.79 -9.28 -8.77
CA ARG A 166 -6.35 -9.80 -7.52
C ARG A 166 -6.14 -11.30 -7.37
N GLU A 167 -6.38 -12.07 -8.42
CA GLU A 167 -6.13 -13.52 -8.41
C GLU A 167 -4.64 -13.83 -8.23
N ASP A 168 -3.72 -13.07 -8.84
CA ASP A 168 -2.28 -13.20 -8.60
C ASP A 168 -1.91 -12.91 -7.14
N GLN A 169 -2.45 -11.84 -6.58
CA GLN A 169 -2.20 -11.45 -5.19
C GLN A 169 -2.79 -12.45 -4.19
N ARG A 170 -3.87 -13.14 -4.53
CA ARG A 170 -4.40 -14.25 -3.71
C ARG A 170 -3.52 -15.49 -3.80
N GLU A 171 -2.99 -15.79 -4.96
CA GLU A 171 -2.15 -16.97 -5.16
C GLU A 171 -0.77 -16.80 -4.50
N VAL A 172 -0.20 -15.62 -4.64
CA VAL A 172 1.11 -15.25 -4.06
C VAL A 172 0.97 -13.97 -3.24
N PRO A 173 0.40 -14.05 -2.02
CA PRO A 173 0.19 -12.89 -1.18
C PRO A 173 1.51 -12.21 -0.81
N ASN A 174 1.55 -10.88 -0.90
CA ASN A 174 2.76 -10.09 -0.63
C ASN A 174 3.98 -10.50 -1.46
N ALA A 175 3.77 -10.89 -2.72
CA ALA A 175 4.86 -11.16 -3.64
C ALA A 175 5.83 -9.97 -3.74
N ILE A 176 7.12 -10.28 -3.76
CA ILE A 176 8.13 -9.32 -4.17
C ILE A 176 8.11 -9.27 -5.69
N THR A 177 7.69 -8.14 -6.25
CA THR A 177 7.67 -7.93 -7.70
C THR A 177 9.01 -7.39 -8.19
N LEU A 178 9.63 -8.09 -9.11
CA LEU A 178 10.86 -7.70 -9.81
C LEU A 178 10.53 -7.28 -11.22
N GLY A 179 11.11 -6.20 -11.70
CA GLY A 179 11.07 -5.82 -13.10
C GLY A 179 12.20 -6.50 -13.87
N LEU A 180 11.94 -6.91 -15.10
CA LEU A 180 12.93 -7.63 -15.92
C LEU A 180 13.26 -6.90 -17.24
N LYS A 181 12.72 -5.70 -17.49
CA LYS A 181 12.87 -4.97 -18.76
C LYS A 181 14.33 -4.60 -19.10
N HIS A 182 15.12 -4.25 -18.09
CA HIS A 182 16.51 -3.83 -18.24
C HIS A 182 17.46 -4.65 -17.34
N GLY A 183 17.15 -5.95 -17.16
CA GLY A 183 17.77 -6.82 -16.17
C GLY A 183 16.92 -6.87 -14.91
N VAL A 184 17.37 -7.64 -13.90
CA VAL A 184 16.64 -7.75 -12.63
C VAL A 184 16.68 -6.42 -11.91
N SER A 185 15.53 -5.78 -11.80
CA SER A 185 15.38 -4.50 -11.12
C SER A 185 14.35 -4.59 -9.99
N PHE A 186 14.74 -4.11 -8.82
CA PHE A 186 13.81 -3.88 -7.74
C PHE A 186 13.11 -2.53 -7.95
N ARG A 187 11.99 -2.34 -7.28
CA ARG A 187 11.43 -1.00 -7.16
C ARG A 187 12.49 -0.08 -6.53
N ASN A 188 12.68 1.09 -7.12
CA ASN A 188 13.60 2.11 -6.61
C ASN A 188 12.97 2.96 -5.47
N SER A 189 11.82 2.55 -4.95
CA SER A 189 11.12 3.20 -3.86
C SER A 189 10.41 2.20 -2.96
N LEU A 190 10.34 2.52 -1.66
CA LEU A 190 9.58 1.72 -0.69
C LEU A 190 8.07 1.94 -0.87
N LEU A 191 7.65 3.18 -1.12
CA LEU A 191 6.24 3.57 -1.23
C LEU A 191 5.80 3.74 -2.68
N THR A 192 4.48 3.69 -2.91
CA THR A 192 3.88 4.11 -4.19
C THR A 192 3.74 5.63 -4.21
N ASP A 193 4.03 6.25 -5.34
CA ASP A 193 3.92 7.71 -5.50
C ASP A 193 2.47 8.19 -5.52
N SER A 194 1.53 7.30 -5.89
CA SER A 194 0.13 7.67 -6.10
C SER A 194 -0.52 8.38 -4.91
N GLY A 195 -0.22 7.93 -3.69
CA GLY A 195 -0.84 8.53 -2.50
C GLY A 195 -0.38 9.97 -2.24
N LEU A 196 0.92 10.25 -2.43
CA LEU A 196 1.45 11.61 -2.32
C LEU A 196 0.93 12.49 -3.45
N ASN A 197 0.92 11.99 -4.70
CA ASN A 197 0.38 12.72 -5.84
C ASN A 197 -1.11 13.05 -5.61
N GLU A 198 -1.93 12.10 -5.17
CA GLU A 198 -3.35 12.31 -4.85
C GLU A 198 -3.58 13.42 -3.80
N LEU A 199 -2.71 13.47 -2.77
CA LEU A 199 -2.75 14.55 -1.78
C LEU A 199 -2.41 15.91 -2.41
N LEU A 200 -1.31 16.00 -3.16
CA LEU A 200 -0.85 17.24 -3.75
C LEU A 200 -1.79 17.73 -4.86
N ASP A 201 -2.36 16.84 -5.67
CA ASP A 201 -3.33 17.17 -6.70
C ASP A 201 -4.62 17.74 -6.08
N ARG A 202 -5.09 17.15 -4.99
CA ARG A 202 -6.27 17.64 -4.29
C ARG A 202 -6.11 19.08 -3.83
N GLU A 203 -4.94 19.45 -3.31
CA GLU A 203 -4.71 20.78 -2.73
C GLU A 203 -4.23 21.79 -3.79
N PHE A 204 -3.43 21.36 -4.76
CA PHE A 204 -2.69 22.27 -5.64
C PHE A 204 -3.04 22.21 -7.14
N LEU A 205 -3.96 21.34 -7.57
CA LEU A 205 -4.28 21.14 -8.99
C LEU A 205 -4.62 22.43 -9.77
N ARG A 206 -5.21 23.42 -9.09
CA ARG A 206 -5.56 24.73 -9.65
C ARG A 206 -4.36 25.62 -10.00
N TYR A 207 -3.15 25.26 -9.54
CA TYR A 207 -1.91 25.99 -9.79
C TYR A 207 -1.15 25.28 -10.92
N ASN A 208 -1.44 25.69 -12.15
CA ASN A 208 -0.97 25.05 -13.38
C ASN A 208 0.47 25.46 -13.76
N ASP A 209 0.95 25.03 -14.92
CA ASP A 209 2.28 25.28 -15.47
C ASP A 209 2.60 26.76 -15.72
N GLN A 210 1.59 27.63 -15.77
CA GLN A 210 1.74 29.09 -15.95
C GLN A 210 1.76 29.86 -14.63
N THR A 211 1.67 29.17 -13.48
CA THR A 211 1.66 29.83 -12.18
C THR A 211 3.05 30.38 -11.85
N ASP A 212 3.15 31.68 -11.59
CA ASP A 212 4.29 32.27 -10.89
C ASP A 212 4.03 32.18 -9.38
N PHE A 213 4.99 31.67 -8.62
CA PHE A 213 4.80 31.50 -7.19
C PHE A 213 4.89 32.83 -6.42
N ASN A 214 5.30 33.93 -7.07
CA ASN A 214 5.16 35.28 -6.54
C ASN A 214 3.69 35.74 -6.52
N ASP A 215 2.83 35.12 -7.35
CA ASP A 215 1.41 35.43 -7.45
C ASP A 215 0.55 34.69 -6.44
N LEU A 216 1.11 33.83 -5.60
CA LEU A 216 0.39 33.19 -4.52
C LEU A 216 -0.01 34.21 -3.44
N PRO A 217 -0.98 33.90 -2.58
CA PRO A 217 -1.31 34.72 -1.40
C PRO A 217 -0.10 35.12 -0.56
N ILE A 218 0.89 34.26 -0.46
CA ILE A 218 2.24 34.54 0.03
C ILE A 218 3.23 34.01 -1.02
N PRO A 219 4.19 34.83 -1.51
CA PRO A 219 5.26 34.40 -2.37
C PRO A 219 6.00 33.18 -1.83
N PHE A 220 6.20 32.17 -2.68
CA PHE A 220 6.66 30.85 -2.24
C PHE A 220 7.88 30.37 -3.03
N ARG A 221 8.77 29.65 -2.33
CA ARG A 221 9.86 28.87 -2.93
C ARG A 221 9.89 27.47 -2.31
N CYS A 222 10.29 26.49 -3.11
CA CYS A 222 10.75 25.20 -2.60
C CYS A 222 11.90 24.69 -3.43
N GLN A 223 12.77 23.91 -2.80
CA GLN A 223 13.91 23.34 -3.49
C GLN A 223 13.85 21.83 -3.57
N ALA A 224 14.49 21.33 -4.63
CA ALA A 224 14.80 19.90 -4.78
C ALA A 224 16.26 19.74 -5.22
N THR A 225 16.77 18.53 -5.07
CA THR A 225 18.11 18.17 -5.58
C THR A 225 17.98 17.53 -6.95
N ASP A 226 18.58 18.14 -7.97
CA ASP A 226 18.71 17.59 -9.32
C ASP A 226 19.84 16.56 -9.34
N LEU A 227 19.49 15.28 -9.53
CA LEU A 227 20.46 14.19 -9.57
C LEU A 227 21.32 14.20 -10.82
N ASN A 228 20.83 14.72 -11.94
CA ASN A 228 21.56 14.77 -13.18
C ASN A 228 22.63 15.89 -13.16
N ALA A 229 22.30 17.02 -12.55
CA ALA A 229 23.17 18.17 -12.46
C ALA A 229 23.98 18.25 -11.15
N ALA A 230 23.66 17.40 -10.16
CA ALA A 230 24.25 17.38 -8.82
C ALA A 230 24.20 18.77 -8.13
N LYS A 231 23.05 19.43 -8.17
CA LYS A 231 22.87 20.77 -7.59
C LYS A 231 21.46 20.96 -7.02
N THR A 232 21.32 21.93 -6.12
CA THR A 232 20.02 22.44 -5.67
C THR A 232 19.31 23.17 -6.80
N VAL A 233 18.02 22.95 -6.92
CA VAL A 233 17.12 23.68 -7.84
C VAL A 233 15.98 24.27 -7.03
N THR A 234 15.83 25.59 -7.07
CA THR A 234 14.74 26.32 -6.44
C THR A 234 13.61 26.51 -7.45
N PHE A 235 12.42 26.07 -7.09
CA PHE A 235 11.21 26.28 -7.89
C PHE A 235 10.54 27.59 -7.48
N ALA A 236 10.29 28.45 -8.49
CA ALA A 236 9.62 29.74 -8.37
C ALA A 236 8.39 29.88 -9.28
N ARG A 237 8.15 28.92 -10.14
CA ARG A 237 7.04 28.90 -11.11
C ARG A 237 6.73 27.49 -11.58
N GLY A 238 5.60 27.34 -12.25
CA GLY A 238 5.14 26.07 -12.82
C GLY A 238 4.04 25.42 -12.02
N ARG A 239 3.80 24.13 -12.23
CA ARG A 239 2.80 23.40 -11.46
C ARG A 239 3.26 23.24 -10.00
N LEU A 240 2.48 23.77 -9.09
CA LEU A 240 2.85 23.80 -7.67
C LEU A 240 2.98 22.37 -7.09
N GLN A 241 2.07 21.47 -7.47
CA GLN A 241 2.13 20.07 -7.05
C GLN A 241 3.44 19.38 -7.48
N ASP A 242 3.94 19.67 -8.69
CA ASP A 242 5.19 19.09 -9.19
C ASP A 242 6.40 19.59 -8.42
N ALA A 243 6.45 20.89 -8.16
CA ALA A 243 7.53 21.52 -7.38
C ALA A 243 7.60 20.92 -5.97
N VAL A 244 6.45 20.86 -5.27
CA VAL A 244 6.36 20.28 -3.92
C VAL A 244 6.62 18.77 -3.97
N ARG A 245 6.15 18.06 -5.02
CA ARG A 245 6.42 16.63 -5.19
C ARG A 245 7.90 16.34 -5.39
N ALA A 246 8.60 17.16 -6.18
CA ALA A 246 10.05 17.05 -6.35
C ALA A 246 10.77 17.25 -5.01
N SER A 247 10.40 18.31 -4.26
CA SER A 247 10.96 18.63 -2.96
C SER A 247 10.73 17.54 -1.89
N ALA A 248 9.61 16.81 -1.96
CA ALA A 248 9.26 15.73 -1.03
C ALA A 248 9.63 14.32 -1.53
N SER A 249 10.47 14.19 -2.56
CA SER A 249 10.93 12.91 -3.12
C SER A 249 12.06 12.30 -2.31
N ILE A 250 11.79 11.86 -1.07
CA ILE A 250 12.78 11.29 -0.16
C ILE A 250 13.45 10.06 -0.81
N PRO A 251 14.80 10.06 -0.97
CA PRO A 251 15.51 8.95 -1.60
C PRO A 251 15.24 7.60 -0.92
N GLY A 252 14.93 6.58 -1.73
CA GLY A 252 14.58 5.24 -1.25
C GLY A 252 13.15 5.10 -0.73
N VAL A 253 12.49 6.18 -0.30
CA VAL A 253 11.08 6.18 0.14
C VAL A 253 10.16 6.38 -1.05
N PHE A 254 10.35 7.44 -1.82
CA PHE A 254 9.64 7.72 -3.07
C PHE A 254 10.57 7.62 -4.27
N ARG A 255 10.00 7.41 -5.45
CA ARG A 255 10.77 7.48 -6.70
C ARG A 255 11.29 8.90 -6.92
N PRO A 256 12.50 9.08 -7.49
CA PRO A 256 12.89 10.37 -8.03
C PRO A 256 11.81 10.92 -8.95
N PHE A 257 11.50 12.20 -8.82
CA PHE A 257 10.49 12.86 -9.63
C PHE A 257 11.10 13.30 -10.95
N GLU A 258 10.57 12.79 -12.06
CA GLU A 258 11.07 13.14 -13.39
C GLU A 258 10.30 14.34 -13.96
N MET A 259 11.01 15.38 -14.31
CA MET A 259 10.47 16.56 -14.97
C MET A 259 11.47 17.15 -15.96
N ASN A 260 11.03 17.40 -17.19
CA ASN A 260 11.85 17.99 -18.28
C ASN A 260 13.17 17.24 -18.56
N GLY A 261 13.19 15.92 -18.37
CA GLY A 261 14.37 15.07 -18.60
C GLY A 261 15.38 15.07 -17.45
N HIS A 262 15.08 15.69 -16.33
CA HIS A 262 15.84 15.65 -15.09
C HIS A 262 15.13 14.80 -14.03
N GLU A 263 15.90 14.17 -13.17
CA GLU A 263 15.40 13.41 -12.01
C GLU A 263 15.70 14.17 -10.71
N TYR A 264 14.66 14.47 -9.96
CA TYR A 264 14.72 15.26 -8.73
C TYR A 264 14.48 14.35 -7.51
N VAL A 265 15.23 14.60 -6.46
CA VAL A 265 14.99 14.04 -5.12
C VAL A 265 14.84 15.17 -4.11
N ASP A 266 14.49 14.82 -2.88
CA ASP A 266 14.27 15.71 -1.76
C ASP A 266 15.37 16.78 -1.65
N GLY A 267 14.97 18.01 -1.43
CA GLY A 267 15.89 19.15 -1.30
C GLY A 267 16.87 18.99 -0.14
N ALA A 268 16.45 18.30 0.93
CA ALA A 268 17.27 18.06 2.11
C ALA A 268 18.61 17.36 1.82
N VAL A 269 18.78 16.73 0.65
CA VAL A 269 20.06 16.14 0.22
C VAL A 269 21.18 17.19 0.19
N LEU A 270 20.88 18.40 -0.31
CA LEU A 270 21.86 19.48 -0.47
C LEU A 270 21.52 20.73 0.37
N GLU A 271 20.25 21.04 0.57
CA GLU A 271 19.78 22.25 1.28
C GLU A 271 18.49 21.94 2.04
N ASN A 272 18.58 21.80 3.38
CA ASN A 272 17.45 21.41 4.20
C ASN A 272 16.65 22.59 4.74
N LEU A 273 17.31 23.68 5.13
CA LEU A 273 16.65 24.89 5.66
C LEU A 273 16.77 26.03 4.65
N PRO A 274 15.69 26.39 3.92
CA PRO A 274 15.76 27.28 2.75
C PRO A 274 15.93 28.76 3.10
N THR A 275 16.81 29.08 4.04
CA THR A 275 17.16 30.45 4.38
C THR A 275 17.91 31.19 3.24
N PRO A 276 18.73 30.52 2.40
CA PRO A 276 19.30 31.17 1.22
C PRO A 276 18.23 31.63 0.22
N ASP A 277 17.14 30.87 0.06
CA ASP A 277 16.05 31.25 -0.83
C ASP A 277 15.30 32.48 -0.31
N ILE A 278 15.01 32.52 0.99
CA ILE A 278 14.39 33.67 1.62
C ILE A 278 15.29 34.91 1.51
N GLN A 279 16.59 34.75 1.68
CA GLN A 279 17.54 35.86 1.46
C GLN A 279 17.54 36.32 -0.01
N ALA A 280 17.45 35.38 -0.97
CA ALA A 280 17.36 35.71 -2.40
C ALA A 280 16.06 36.41 -2.78
N MET A 281 14.97 36.18 -2.04
CA MET A 281 13.68 36.87 -2.15
C MET A 281 13.73 38.29 -1.53
N ARG A 282 14.79 38.61 -0.81
CA ARG A 282 15.07 39.92 -0.21
C ARG A 282 14.28 40.25 1.05
N ALA A 283 13.93 39.25 1.86
CA ALA A 283 13.40 39.51 3.20
C ALA A 283 14.37 40.29 4.06
N ASP A 284 13.85 41.26 4.83
CA ASP A 284 14.62 42.03 5.80
C ASP A 284 14.88 41.27 7.09
N VAL A 285 13.95 40.35 7.42
CA VAL A 285 14.00 39.50 8.62
C VAL A 285 13.71 38.08 8.19
N ILE A 286 14.59 37.16 8.54
CA ILE A 286 14.47 35.74 8.27
C ILE A 286 14.14 35.01 9.57
N LEU A 287 12.94 34.46 9.64
CA LEU A 287 12.54 33.47 10.63
C LEU A 287 12.78 32.08 10.07
N ALA A 288 13.33 31.18 10.88
CA ALA A 288 13.60 29.80 10.42
C ALA A 288 13.09 28.79 11.44
N VAL A 289 12.41 27.75 10.96
CA VAL A 289 12.04 26.59 11.76
C VAL A 289 12.96 25.44 11.36
N SER A 290 13.87 25.07 12.27
CA SER A 290 14.88 24.03 12.09
C SER A 290 14.52 22.82 12.91
N LEU A 291 14.55 21.63 12.30
CA LEU A 291 14.17 20.38 12.97
C LEU A 291 15.42 19.67 13.49
N PRO A 292 15.49 19.34 14.78
CA PRO A 292 16.72 18.79 15.37
C PRO A 292 17.02 17.39 14.84
N LEU A 293 18.32 17.14 14.61
CA LEU A 293 18.81 15.79 14.29
C LEU A 293 18.45 14.82 15.42
N GLN A 294 17.70 13.78 15.10
CA GLN A 294 17.29 12.78 16.09
C GLN A 294 18.50 12.02 16.64
N PRO A 295 18.55 11.73 17.96
CA PRO A 295 19.58 10.91 18.55
C PRO A 295 19.57 9.50 17.97
N VAL A 296 20.73 8.86 17.90
CA VAL A 296 20.85 7.47 17.46
C VAL A 296 20.20 6.54 18.47
N GLY A 297 19.21 5.77 18.06
CA GLY A 297 18.59 4.73 18.85
C GLY A 297 19.46 3.48 18.96
N LYS A 298 19.14 2.63 19.94
CA LYS A 298 19.81 1.34 20.09
C LYS A 298 19.45 0.44 18.90
N GLY A 299 20.47 0.00 18.16
CA GLY A 299 20.29 -0.86 16.98
C GLY A 299 20.16 -0.11 15.63
N ASP A 300 20.05 1.21 15.62
CA ASP A 300 19.92 1.98 14.37
C ASP A 300 21.10 1.80 13.42
N LEU A 301 22.30 1.53 13.97
CA LEU A 301 23.52 1.33 13.20
C LEU A 301 23.85 -0.16 12.94
N ASP A 302 22.99 -1.08 13.31
CA ASP A 302 23.23 -2.53 13.15
C ASP A 302 22.97 -3.02 11.72
N SER A 303 22.51 -2.14 10.82
CA SER A 303 22.26 -2.46 9.42
C SER A 303 22.92 -1.48 8.46
N ILE A 304 23.26 -1.95 7.27
CA ILE A 304 23.80 -1.10 6.18
C ILE A 304 22.86 0.08 5.90
N LEU A 305 21.55 -0.17 5.85
CA LEU A 305 20.55 0.86 5.61
C LEU A 305 20.51 1.89 6.75
N GLY A 306 20.63 1.44 7.99
CA GLY A 306 20.68 2.30 9.16
C GLY A 306 21.91 3.21 9.15
N VAL A 307 23.09 2.66 8.82
CA VAL A 307 24.33 3.43 8.68
C VAL A 307 24.22 4.47 7.55
N LEU A 308 23.70 4.09 6.38
CA LEU A 308 23.49 5.00 5.26
C LEU A 308 22.53 6.13 5.61
N ASN A 309 21.38 5.79 6.24
CA ASN A 309 20.40 6.78 6.69
C ASN A 309 21.00 7.76 7.71
N ARG A 310 21.82 7.27 8.64
CA ARG A 310 22.49 8.12 9.62
C ARG A 310 23.55 9.02 8.98
N ALA A 311 24.34 8.48 8.06
CA ALA A 311 25.36 9.27 7.32
C ALA A 311 24.68 10.42 6.54
N PHE A 312 23.53 10.14 5.90
CA PHE A 312 22.72 11.13 5.22
C PHE A 312 22.18 12.19 6.19
N ALA A 313 21.62 11.80 7.33
CA ALA A 313 21.11 12.72 8.34
C ALA A 313 22.22 13.61 8.93
N VAL A 314 23.45 13.11 9.09
CA VAL A 314 24.61 13.91 9.53
C VAL A 314 25.03 14.92 8.46
N ALA A 315 24.97 14.54 7.17
CA ALA A 315 25.26 15.46 6.08
C ALA A 315 24.25 16.62 6.02
N ILE A 316 22.96 16.32 6.19
CA ILE A 316 21.89 17.32 6.30
C ILE A 316 22.18 18.29 7.44
N GLU A 317 22.44 17.80 8.65
CA GLU A 317 22.70 18.64 9.82
C GLU A 317 23.91 19.58 9.62
N ASN A 318 24.97 19.11 8.97
CA ASN A 318 26.14 19.94 8.67
C ASN A 318 25.82 21.09 7.72
N ASN A 319 24.99 20.86 6.69
CA ASN A 319 24.53 21.90 5.77
C ASN A 319 23.61 22.89 6.50
N GLU A 320 22.63 22.37 7.22
CA GLU A 320 21.64 23.17 7.94
C GLU A 320 22.28 24.06 9.02
N ALA A 321 23.37 23.61 9.63
CA ALA A 321 24.13 24.43 10.58
C ALA A 321 24.71 25.72 9.97
N GLN A 322 24.96 25.77 8.66
CA GLN A 322 25.36 26.99 7.94
C GLN A 322 24.13 27.82 7.57
N GLU A 323 23.07 27.18 7.13
CA GLU A 323 21.80 27.80 6.74
C GLU A 323 21.15 28.55 7.93
N ARG A 324 21.20 27.97 9.14
CA ARG A 324 20.73 28.60 10.38
C ARG A 324 21.41 29.95 10.69
N LYS A 325 22.65 30.13 10.23
CA LYS A 325 23.38 31.43 10.48
C LYS A 325 22.82 32.60 9.69
N LEU A 326 22.04 32.33 8.64
CA LEU A 326 21.40 33.39 7.84
C LEU A 326 20.11 33.88 8.46
N ALA A 327 19.55 33.16 9.43
CA ALA A 327 18.30 33.52 10.08
C ALA A 327 18.51 34.49 11.22
N ASN A 328 17.58 35.45 11.40
CA ASN A 328 17.53 36.37 12.51
C ASN A 328 16.96 35.71 13.79
N VAL A 329 16.00 34.79 13.61
CA VAL A 329 15.41 33.99 14.68
C VAL A 329 15.32 32.53 14.21
N VAL A 330 15.86 31.60 15.00
CA VAL A 330 15.79 30.17 14.72
C VAL A 330 14.94 29.49 15.78
N LEU A 331 13.86 28.87 15.34
CA LEU A 331 12.93 28.12 16.18
C LEU A 331 13.22 26.63 16.05
N ILE A 332 13.60 25.96 17.14
CA ILE A 332 13.91 24.54 17.18
C ILE A 332 12.88 23.85 18.09
N PRO A 333 11.82 23.22 17.53
CA PRO A 333 10.82 22.54 18.33
C PRO A 333 11.41 21.34 19.08
N ASP A 334 11.04 21.16 20.35
CA ASP A 334 11.34 19.94 21.08
C ASP A 334 10.44 18.79 20.60
N VAL A 335 10.92 18.05 19.62
CA VAL A 335 10.24 16.88 19.06
C VAL A 335 10.72 15.56 19.66
N SER A 336 11.34 15.59 20.85
CA SER A 336 11.75 14.40 21.57
C SER A 336 10.56 13.47 21.83
N GLY A 337 10.77 12.16 21.59
CA GLY A 337 9.72 11.15 21.70
C GLY A 337 8.89 10.94 20.42
N PHE A 338 9.17 11.68 19.35
CA PHE A 338 8.59 11.46 18.02
C PHE A 338 9.68 11.07 17.01
N SER A 339 9.28 10.33 15.97
CA SER A 339 10.15 9.97 14.85
C SER A 339 9.71 10.67 13.56
N SER A 340 10.60 10.69 12.57
CA SER A 340 10.29 11.25 11.24
C SER A 340 9.20 10.46 10.48
N THR A 341 8.71 9.36 11.03
CA THR A 341 7.62 8.52 10.47
C THR A 341 6.30 8.65 11.23
N ASP A 342 6.22 9.49 12.24
CA ASP A 342 5.03 9.62 13.11
C ASP A 342 3.94 10.54 12.53
N TYR A 343 3.58 10.34 11.28
CA TYR A 343 2.61 11.19 10.54
C TYR A 343 1.19 11.19 11.13
N LEU A 344 0.86 10.26 12.02
CA LEU A 344 -0.45 10.26 12.71
C LEU A 344 -0.49 11.17 13.94
N ASN A 345 0.62 11.81 14.27
CA ASN A 345 0.77 12.67 15.44
C ASN A 345 0.76 14.17 15.10
N THR A 346 0.00 14.59 14.08
CA THR A 346 -0.08 15.99 13.61
C THR A 346 -0.38 16.95 14.74
N VAL A 347 -1.44 16.73 15.51
CA VAL A 347 -1.83 17.62 16.61
C VAL A 347 -0.80 17.67 17.75
N PRO A 348 -0.25 16.54 18.23
CA PRO A 348 0.83 16.59 19.23
C PRO A 348 2.08 17.29 18.74
N LEU A 349 2.51 17.09 17.49
CA LEU A 349 3.68 17.76 16.91
C LEU A 349 3.44 19.25 16.71
N SER A 350 2.26 19.65 16.21
CA SER A 350 1.88 21.06 16.09
C SER A 350 1.97 21.80 17.44
N LYS A 351 1.55 21.15 18.55
CA LYS A 351 1.71 21.74 19.89
C LYS A 351 3.18 22.00 20.28
N ARG A 352 4.12 21.20 19.77
CA ARG A 352 5.56 21.41 20.00
C ARG A 352 6.07 22.64 19.25
N GLY A 353 5.59 22.84 18.02
CA GLY A 353 5.88 24.07 17.27
C GLY A 353 5.29 25.31 17.91
N TYR A 354 4.05 25.24 18.37
CA TYR A 354 3.44 26.33 19.12
C TYR A 354 4.25 26.69 20.37
N ALA A 355 4.69 25.71 21.12
CA ALA A 355 5.45 25.90 22.36
C ALA A 355 6.81 26.56 22.11
N VAL A 356 7.53 26.24 21.04
CA VAL A 356 8.81 26.91 20.73
C VAL A 356 8.59 28.36 20.31
N ALA A 357 7.54 28.66 19.54
CA ALA A 357 7.21 30.03 19.19
C ALA A 357 6.87 30.88 20.45
N GLU A 358 6.07 30.32 21.38
CA GLU A 358 5.76 30.98 22.67
C GLU A 358 7.03 31.20 23.49
N ALA A 359 7.99 30.29 23.50
CA ALA A 359 9.27 30.45 24.18
C ALA A 359 10.10 31.61 23.61
N HIS A 360 9.98 31.93 22.30
CA HIS A 360 10.65 33.02 21.61
C HIS A 360 9.78 34.30 21.48
N LYS A 361 8.67 34.36 22.23
CA LYS A 361 7.70 35.44 22.18
C LYS A 361 8.32 36.85 22.25
N ALA A 362 9.30 37.08 23.13
CA ALA A 362 9.95 38.38 23.27
C ALA A 362 10.72 38.83 22.02
N GLU A 363 11.20 37.88 21.23
CA GLU A 363 11.91 38.14 19.96
C GLU A 363 10.93 38.35 18.81
N LEU A 364 9.88 37.54 18.77
CA LEU A 364 8.90 37.51 17.67
C LEU A 364 7.94 38.71 17.74
N LEU A 365 7.46 39.10 18.93
CA LEU A 365 6.51 40.21 19.08
C LEU A 365 7.04 41.58 18.60
N LYS A 366 8.36 41.71 18.36
CA LYS A 366 8.93 42.92 17.74
C LYS A 366 8.39 43.17 16.32
N TYR A 367 7.87 42.15 15.69
CA TYR A 367 7.38 42.13 14.30
C TYR A 367 5.84 42.09 14.23
N ALA A 368 5.14 42.13 15.38
CA ALA A 368 3.70 42.07 15.42
C ALA A 368 3.06 43.32 14.83
N LEU A 369 2.04 43.14 14.01
CA LEU A 369 1.21 44.20 13.45
C LEU A 369 0.13 44.61 14.45
N ASN A 370 -0.29 45.88 14.37
CA ASN A 370 -1.51 46.27 15.04
C ASN A 370 -2.75 45.71 14.33
N ASP A 371 -3.92 45.74 14.98
CA ASP A 371 -5.15 45.13 14.46
C ASP A 371 -5.53 45.62 13.06
N GLN A 372 -5.38 46.91 12.78
CA GLN A 372 -5.69 47.49 11.47
C GLN A 372 -4.74 46.97 10.39
N GLN A 373 -3.46 46.96 10.63
CA GLN A 373 -2.45 46.43 9.71
C GLN A 373 -2.64 44.95 9.49
N TRP A 374 -2.96 44.20 10.54
CA TRP A 374 -3.26 42.76 10.44
C TRP A 374 -4.46 42.48 9.56
N GLN A 375 -5.56 43.21 9.74
CA GLN A 375 -6.75 43.08 8.90
C GLN A 375 -6.44 43.40 7.43
N GLN A 376 -5.62 44.39 7.14
CA GLN A 376 -5.17 44.69 5.78
C GLN A 376 -4.33 43.56 5.19
N TYR A 377 -3.40 43.03 5.98
CA TYR A 377 -2.57 41.88 5.56
C TYR A 377 -3.43 40.63 5.22
N ILE A 378 -4.36 40.25 6.07
CA ILE A 378 -5.25 39.13 5.85
C ILE A 378 -6.16 39.36 4.63
N ALA A 379 -6.69 40.59 4.49
CA ALA A 379 -7.52 40.93 3.33
C ALA A 379 -6.75 40.86 2.01
N HIS A 380 -5.48 41.29 1.99
CA HIS A 380 -4.61 41.16 0.83
C HIS A 380 -4.34 39.69 0.47
N ARG A 381 -4.01 38.84 1.45
CA ARG A 381 -3.86 37.39 1.24
C ARG A 381 -5.14 36.79 0.68
N ALA A 382 -6.30 37.06 1.31
CA ALA A 382 -7.58 36.50 0.93
C ALA A 382 -7.99 36.88 -0.51
N ALA A 383 -7.64 38.08 -0.98
CA ALA A 383 -7.94 38.53 -2.34
C ALA A 383 -7.18 37.71 -3.42
N ARG A 384 -6.09 37.05 -3.06
CA ARG A 384 -5.23 36.27 -3.96
C ARG A 384 -5.50 34.75 -3.89
N ILE A 385 -6.34 34.29 -2.98
CA ILE A 385 -6.72 32.87 -2.90
C ILE A 385 -7.48 32.45 -4.15
N ARG A 386 -7.00 31.42 -4.83
CA ARG A 386 -7.66 30.86 -5.99
C ARG A 386 -8.82 29.95 -5.57
N GLY A 387 -9.88 29.98 -6.35
CA GLY A 387 -11.05 29.10 -6.18
C GLY A 387 -10.79 27.65 -6.60
N PRO A 388 -11.83 26.80 -6.56
CA PRO A 388 -11.75 25.43 -7.04
C PRO A 388 -11.36 25.39 -8.52
N ALA A 389 -10.90 24.23 -8.99
CA ALA A 389 -10.37 24.07 -10.34
C ALA A 389 -11.39 24.31 -11.47
N GLY A 390 -12.69 24.38 -11.15
CA GLY A 390 -13.75 24.70 -12.10
C GLY A 390 -14.45 23.48 -12.67
N THR A 391 -15.17 23.68 -13.82
CA THR A 391 -15.92 22.64 -14.52
C THR A 391 -15.14 22.14 -15.71
N VAL A 392 -14.95 20.83 -15.83
CA VAL A 392 -14.16 20.19 -16.90
C VAL A 392 -14.72 20.56 -18.30
N LEU A 393 -13.92 21.21 -19.11
CA LEU A 393 -14.25 21.56 -20.49
C LEU A 393 -14.14 20.37 -21.43
N SER A 394 -13.03 19.65 -21.34
CA SER A 394 -12.74 18.48 -22.16
C SER A 394 -11.69 17.59 -21.47
N VAL A 395 -11.56 16.37 -21.95
CA VAL A 395 -10.52 15.44 -21.52
C VAL A 395 -9.59 15.12 -22.69
N LYS A 396 -8.30 15.21 -22.46
CA LYS A 396 -7.25 14.80 -23.40
C LYS A 396 -6.42 13.70 -22.77
N VAL A 397 -6.29 12.58 -23.46
CA VAL A 397 -5.49 11.43 -22.98
C VAL A 397 -4.25 11.27 -23.85
N ASN A 398 -3.10 11.21 -23.20
CA ASN A 398 -1.84 10.76 -23.77
C ASN A 398 -1.54 9.35 -23.28
N ALA A 399 -1.37 8.40 -24.20
CA ALA A 399 -1.09 7.00 -23.86
C ALA A 399 -0.19 6.35 -24.91
N PRO A 400 0.61 5.32 -24.53
CA PRO A 400 1.58 4.69 -25.44
C PRO A 400 0.94 3.88 -26.57
N GLN A 401 -0.33 3.48 -26.43
CA GLN A 401 -1.08 2.69 -27.40
C GLN A 401 -2.43 3.33 -27.73
N THR A 402 -2.83 3.27 -29.01
CA THR A 402 -4.10 3.87 -29.49
C THR A 402 -5.33 3.25 -28.80
N ASP A 403 -5.37 1.93 -28.66
CA ASP A 403 -6.48 1.25 -28.00
C ASP A 403 -6.64 1.67 -26.53
N LEU A 404 -5.51 1.78 -25.82
CA LEU A 404 -5.49 2.26 -24.43
C LEU A 404 -5.98 3.71 -24.32
N LYS A 405 -5.52 4.58 -25.24
CA LYS A 405 -5.96 5.97 -25.33
C LYS A 405 -7.48 6.08 -25.50
N GLU A 406 -8.05 5.39 -26.48
CA GLU A 406 -9.48 5.43 -26.75
C GLU A 406 -10.33 4.84 -25.58
N ILE A 407 -9.84 3.80 -24.91
CA ILE A 407 -10.50 3.23 -23.73
C ILE A 407 -10.46 4.20 -22.57
N ALA A 408 -9.33 4.86 -22.36
CA ALA A 408 -9.19 5.86 -21.31
C ALA A 408 -10.07 7.10 -21.62
N GLU A 409 -10.06 7.62 -22.85
CA GLU A 409 -10.92 8.74 -23.24
C GLU A 409 -12.41 8.45 -22.96
N LYS A 410 -12.89 7.25 -23.29
CA LYS A 410 -14.27 6.84 -22.96
C LYS A 410 -14.53 6.75 -21.47
N ARG A 411 -13.52 6.31 -20.69
CA ARG A 411 -13.63 6.17 -19.23
C ARG A 411 -13.74 7.51 -18.52
N PHE A 412 -12.98 8.50 -19.00
CA PHE A 412 -12.95 9.85 -18.43
C PHE A 412 -14.01 10.79 -19.03
N ALA A 413 -14.61 10.45 -20.19
CA ALA A 413 -15.65 11.27 -20.84
C ALA A 413 -16.81 11.72 -19.93
N PRO A 414 -17.32 10.91 -18.98
CA PRO A 414 -18.39 11.35 -18.09
C PRO A 414 -18.04 12.54 -17.18
N LEU A 415 -16.75 12.88 -17.04
CA LEU A 415 -16.30 14.03 -16.25
C LEU A 415 -16.52 15.36 -16.97
N VAL A 416 -16.68 15.35 -18.30
CA VAL A 416 -16.92 16.58 -19.07
C VAL A 416 -18.24 17.24 -18.66
N GLY A 417 -18.18 18.52 -18.36
CA GLY A 417 -19.33 19.29 -17.85
C GLY A 417 -19.60 19.13 -16.36
N GLN A 418 -18.79 18.34 -15.63
CA GLN A 418 -18.87 18.21 -14.18
C GLN A 418 -17.80 19.07 -13.50
N PRO A 419 -18.04 19.53 -12.26
CA PRO A 419 -16.96 20.10 -11.44
C PRO A 419 -15.80 19.13 -11.30
N VAL A 420 -14.58 19.64 -11.24
CA VAL A 420 -13.41 18.79 -11.00
C VAL A 420 -13.52 18.13 -9.64
N ASP A 421 -13.65 16.80 -9.64
CA ASP A 421 -13.64 15.96 -8.45
C ASP A 421 -12.37 15.07 -8.48
N THR A 422 -11.37 15.46 -7.72
CA THR A 422 -10.09 14.75 -7.65
C THR A 422 -10.27 13.30 -7.19
N LYS A 423 -11.18 13.03 -6.23
CA LYS A 423 -11.45 11.68 -5.75
C LYS A 423 -11.99 10.77 -6.85
N GLN A 424 -12.88 11.30 -7.69
CA GLN A 424 -13.41 10.56 -8.83
C GLN A 424 -12.34 10.32 -9.90
N ILE A 425 -11.51 11.32 -10.19
CA ILE A 425 -10.39 11.19 -11.13
C ILE A 425 -9.40 10.15 -10.63
N ASP A 426 -8.99 10.22 -9.37
CA ASP A 426 -8.06 9.28 -8.74
C ASP A 426 -8.58 7.84 -8.77
N ALA A 427 -9.88 7.65 -8.53
CA ALA A 427 -10.51 6.34 -8.63
C ALA A 427 -10.48 5.77 -10.06
N LEU A 428 -10.58 6.62 -11.09
CA LEU A 428 -10.45 6.22 -12.49
C LEU A 428 -8.99 5.91 -12.85
N LEU A 429 -8.04 6.71 -12.39
CA LEU A 429 -6.60 6.47 -12.57
C LEU A 429 -6.14 5.19 -11.86
N ALA A 430 -6.63 4.96 -10.64
CA ALA A 430 -6.35 3.74 -9.90
C ALA A 430 -6.76 2.47 -10.68
N GLN A 431 -7.83 2.56 -11.49
CA GLN A 431 -8.22 1.46 -12.38
C GLN A 431 -7.24 1.23 -13.53
N VAL A 432 -6.61 2.28 -14.06
CA VAL A 432 -5.56 2.16 -15.08
C VAL A 432 -4.30 1.55 -14.47
N ARG A 433 -3.88 2.07 -13.33
CA ARG A 433 -2.73 1.57 -12.55
C ARG A 433 -2.94 0.13 -12.07
N GLY A 434 -4.19 -0.28 -11.86
CA GLY A 434 -4.59 -1.58 -11.31
C GLY A 434 -4.27 -2.78 -12.21
N ASP A 435 -3.99 -2.59 -13.49
CA ASP A 435 -3.48 -3.64 -14.38
C ASP A 435 -2.00 -3.98 -14.10
N GLY A 436 -1.31 -3.16 -13.30
CA GLY A 436 0.07 -3.39 -12.88
C GLY A 436 1.12 -2.96 -13.90
N ARG A 437 0.77 -2.76 -15.17
CA ARG A 437 1.67 -2.40 -16.26
C ARG A 437 1.94 -0.90 -16.37
N TYR A 438 0.91 -0.08 -16.16
CA TYR A 438 0.96 1.35 -16.43
C TYR A 438 1.08 2.17 -15.16
N ASP A 439 1.79 3.28 -15.28
CA ASP A 439 1.64 4.44 -14.43
C ASP A 439 0.65 5.40 -15.11
N ALA A 440 -0.13 6.12 -14.33
CA ALA A 440 -1.09 7.08 -14.84
C ALA A 440 -1.17 8.27 -13.90
N ASP A 441 -1.22 9.46 -14.45
CA ASP A 441 -1.26 10.72 -13.72
C ASP A 441 -2.14 11.72 -14.49
N TYR A 442 -2.47 12.84 -13.87
CA TYR A 442 -3.25 13.88 -14.51
C TYR A 442 -2.82 15.27 -14.09
N THR A 443 -3.19 16.23 -14.89
CA THR A 443 -3.08 17.65 -14.59
C THR A 443 -4.20 18.39 -15.30
N VAL A 444 -4.35 19.67 -15.02
CA VAL A 444 -5.30 20.53 -15.71
C VAL A 444 -4.58 21.63 -16.47
N GLY A 445 -5.05 21.86 -17.70
CA GLY A 445 -4.68 23.03 -18.48
C GLY A 445 -5.89 23.94 -18.64
N TYR A 446 -5.67 25.23 -18.81
CA TYR A 446 -6.73 26.21 -19.05
C TYR A 446 -6.57 26.81 -20.43
N ASP A 447 -7.69 26.94 -21.14
CA ASP A 447 -7.72 27.64 -22.42
C ASP A 447 -7.82 29.15 -22.15
N ALA A 448 -7.09 29.96 -22.92
CA ALA A 448 -7.13 31.41 -22.82
C ALA A 448 -8.53 31.99 -23.08
N GLU A 449 -9.34 31.32 -23.92
CA GLU A 449 -10.73 31.72 -24.21
C GLU A 449 -11.72 31.32 -23.09
N GLN A 450 -11.38 30.30 -22.27
CA GLN A 450 -12.23 29.77 -21.21
C GLN A 450 -11.40 29.49 -19.92
N PRO A 451 -10.87 30.53 -19.28
CA PRO A 451 -9.91 30.40 -18.17
C PRO A 451 -10.50 29.76 -16.89
N ASP A 452 -11.83 29.67 -16.80
CA ASP A 452 -12.53 29.04 -15.65
C ASP A 452 -12.92 27.58 -15.92
N ARG A 453 -12.58 27.06 -17.10
CA ARG A 453 -12.95 25.69 -17.50
C ARG A 453 -11.71 24.88 -17.82
N PRO A 454 -11.25 24.02 -16.89
CA PRO A 454 -10.06 23.23 -17.09
C PRO A 454 -10.24 22.15 -18.16
N ILE A 455 -9.18 21.92 -18.92
CA ILE A 455 -8.99 20.75 -19.76
C ILE A 455 -8.26 19.71 -18.92
N LEU A 456 -8.87 18.56 -18.66
CA LEU A 456 -8.22 17.47 -17.95
C LEU A 456 -7.21 16.77 -18.89
N LEU A 457 -5.94 16.79 -18.50
CA LEU A 457 -4.84 16.19 -19.23
C LEU A 457 -4.42 14.90 -18.51
N VAL A 458 -4.80 13.75 -19.03
CA VAL A 458 -4.47 12.44 -18.46
C VAL A 458 -3.26 11.88 -19.20
N THR A 459 -2.21 11.51 -18.48
CA THR A 459 -1.00 10.90 -19.03
C THR A 459 -0.88 9.47 -18.52
N ILE A 460 -0.79 8.51 -19.43
CA ILE A 460 -0.57 7.10 -19.14
C ILE A 460 0.77 6.72 -19.76
N SER A 461 1.63 6.06 -18.98
CA SER A 461 2.97 5.63 -19.41
C SER A 461 3.26 4.20 -18.99
N ASP A 462 4.13 3.52 -19.74
CA ASP A 462 4.64 2.22 -19.32
C ASP A 462 5.52 2.37 -18.07
N LYS A 463 5.43 1.41 -17.16
CA LYS A 463 6.37 1.35 -16.04
C LYS A 463 7.80 1.16 -16.53
N LYS A 464 8.75 1.90 -15.97
CA LYS A 464 10.17 1.84 -16.35
C LYS A 464 10.78 0.44 -16.14
N THR A 465 10.32 -0.30 -15.12
CA THR A 465 10.88 -1.60 -14.69
C THR A 465 10.33 -2.81 -15.44
N GLY A 466 9.22 -2.69 -16.14
CA GLY A 466 8.59 -3.83 -16.86
C GLY A 466 7.53 -3.40 -17.85
N PRO A 467 6.82 -4.32 -18.50
CA PRO A 467 7.00 -5.77 -18.48
C PRO A 467 8.32 -6.24 -19.12
N PRO A 468 8.80 -7.50 -18.90
CA PRO A 468 8.18 -8.52 -18.03
C PRO A 468 8.37 -8.23 -16.55
N PHE A 469 7.45 -8.80 -15.71
CA PHE A 469 7.55 -8.77 -14.25
C PHE A 469 7.69 -10.19 -13.71
N LEU A 470 8.37 -10.35 -12.58
CA LEU A 470 8.48 -11.60 -11.84
C LEU A 470 8.02 -11.38 -10.41
N ASP A 471 6.91 -12.01 -10.04
CA ASP A 471 6.44 -12.06 -8.66
C ASP A 471 7.01 -13.30 -7.98
N VAL A 472 7.55 -13.13 -6.77
CA VAL A 472 8.14 -14.20 -5.96
C VAL A 472 7.48 -14.23 -4.59
N GLY A 473 7.00 -15.40 -4.19
CA GLY A 473 6.41 -15.60 -2.88
C GLY A 473 6.64 -16.99 -2.31
N VAL A 474 6.20 -17.21 -1.08
CA VAL A 474 6.37 -18.46 -0.33
C VAL A 474 5.05 -18.89 0.28
N ASN A 475 4.73 -20.17 0.17
CA ASN A 475 3.61 -20.79 0.87
C ASN A 475 4.10 -21.98 1.71
N ILE A 476 3.74 -21.95 3.00
CA ILE A 476 4.04 -23.03 3.95
C ILE A 476 2.77 -23.37 4.74
N ALA A 477 2.46 -24.64 4.79
CA ALA A 477 1.44 -25.20 5.69
C ALA A 477 2.02 -26.42 6.40
N ALA A 478 2.08 -26.36 7.72
CA ALA A 478 2.66 -27.40 8.55
C ALA A 478 1.75 -27.72 9.75
N GLN A 479 1.75 -29.00 10.14
CA GLN A 479 1.00 -29.49 11.29
C GLN A 479 1.85 -30.51 12.07
N THR A 480 1.73 -30.52 13.40
CA THR A 480 2.37 -31.57 14.23
C THR A 480 1.84 -32.95 13.89
N GLY A 481 2.74 -33.92 13.73
CA GLY A 481 2.38 -35.30 13.34
C GLY A 481 1.78 -35.44 11.93
N GLY A 482 1.87 -34.37 11.12
CA GLY A 482 1.36 -34.32 9.75
C GLY A 482 2.45 -34.05 8.73
N VAL A 483 2.01 -33.69 7.53
CA VAL A 483 2.86 -33.33 6.41
C VAL A 483 3.13 -31.83 6.43
N THR A 484 4.34 -31.43 6.09
CA THR A 484 4.67 -30.04 5.79
C THR A 484 4.63 -29.84 4.28
N ARG A 485 3.79 -28.91 3.84
CA ARG A 485 3.77 -28.43 2.46
C ARG A 485 4.47 -27.10 2.40
N ALA A 486 5.59 -27.03 1.73
CA ALA A 486 6.34 -25.79 1.52
C ALA A 486 6.66 -25.64 0.03
N SER A 487 6.41 -24.48 -0.53
CA SER A 487 6.77 -24.14 -1.91
C SER A 487 7.14 -22.69 -2.06
N VAL A 488 8.07 -22.42 -2.96
CA VAL A 488 8.36 -21.11 -3.50
C VAL A 488 7.61 -20.97 -4.82
N ASN A 489 6.90 -19.85 -4.95
CA ASN A 489 6.01 -19.59 -6.06
C ASN A 489 6.55 -18.41 -6.87
N PHE A 490 6.60 -18.57 -8.18
CA PHE A 490 7.01 -17.55 -9.13
C PHE A 490 5.88 -17.31 -10.13
N ILE A 491 5.57 -16.07 -10.44
CA ILE A 491 4.69 -15.69 -11.54
C ILE A 491 5.45 -14.77 -12.46
N LEU A 492 5.84 -15.28 -13.63
CA LEU A 492 6.38 -14.47 -14.72
C LEU A 492 5.22 -13.92 -15.54
N LEU A 493 5.19 -12.60 -15.66
CA LEU A 493 4.10 -11.88 -16.30
C LEU A 493 4.64 -10.98 -17.39
N ASP A 494 4.29 -11.29 -18.64
CA ASP A 494 4.56 -10.42 -19.78
C ASP A 494 3.26 -9.93 -20.41
N GLN A 495 3.09 -8.63 -20.51
CA GLN A 495 1.83 -7.97 -20.86
C GLN A 495 1.93 -7.27 -22.21
N ASP A 496 0.81 -7.25 -22.96
CA ASP A 496 0.64 -6.64 -24.27
C ASP A 496 1.53 -7.24 -25.39
N LEU A 497 1.98 -8.47 -25.24
CA LEU A 497 2.74 -9.22 -26.25
C LEU A 497 2.06 -9.26 -27.63
N GLY A 498 0.72 -9.28 -27.66
CA GLY A 498 -0.10 -9.30 -28.86
C GLY A 498 -1.03 -8.09 -28.99
N GLY A 499 -0.65 -6.95 -28.38
CA GLY A 499 -1.45 -5.72 -28.30
C GLY A 499 -2.16 -5.56 -26.97
N TYR A 500 -2.75 -4.39 -26.74
CA TYR A 500 -3.35 -4.00 -25.47
C TYR A 500 -4.30 -5.06 -24.88
N GLY A 501 -4.03 -5.42 -23.63
CA GLY A 501 -4.84 -6.37 -22.87
C GLY A 501 -4.56 -7.83 -23.17
N SER A 502 -3.47 -8.16 -23.91
CA SER A 502 -2.93 -9.52 -23.95
C SER A 502 -1.92 -9.74 -22.81
N GLU A 503 -1.78 -10.99 -22.36
CA GLU A 503 -0.91 -11.33 -21.24
C GLU A 503 -0.42 -12.77 -21.37
N LEU A 504 0.89 -12.98 -21.32
CA LEU A 504 1.48 -14.29 -21.09
C LEU A 504 1.85 -14.39 -19.61
N ARG A 505 1.25 -15.36 -18.94
CA ARG A 505 1.44 -15.60 -17.51
C ARG A 505 1.98 -17.01 -17.32
N THR A 506 3.18 -17.13 -16.79
CA THR A 506 3.81 -18.40 -16.48
C THR A 506 3.99 -18.54 -14.98
N LYS A 507 3.38 -19.55 -14.41
CA LYS A 507 3.51 -19.93 -13.01
C LYS A 507 4.54 -21.03 -12.87
N VAL A 508 5.44 -20.88 -11.91
CA VAL A 508 6.43 -21.90 -11.54
C VAL A 508 6.38 -22.08 -10.03
N ASP A 509 6.04 -23.26 -9.57
CA ASP A 509 6.10 -23.64 -8.16
C ASP A 509 7.24 -24.64 -7.96
N VAL A 510 8.02 -24.46 -6.91
CA VAL A 510 9.15 -25.31 -6.56
C VAL A 510 9.05 -25.72 -5.09
N GLY A 511 8.99 -27.02 -4.84
CA GLY A 511 8.88 -27.57 -3.50
C GLY A 511 7.95 -28.76 -3.44
N PHE A 512 7.05 -28.77 -2.45
CA PHE A 512 6.05 -29.83 -2.31
C PHE A 512 5.21 -30.00 -3.59
N LEU A 513 4.68 -28.91 -4.12
CA LEU A 513 4.15 -28.85 -5.47
C LEU A 513 5.27 -28.37 -6.40
N THR A 514 5.59 -29.13 -7.44
CA THR A 514 6.41 -28.67 -8.55
C THR A 514 5.52 -28.53 -9.76
N ARG A 515 5.39 -27.30 -10.28
CA ARG A 515 4.49 -26.99 -11.40
C ARG A 515 5.12 -25.96 -12.32
N ILE A 516 4.91 -26.12 -13.61
CA ILE A 516 5.10 -25.09 -14.63
C ILE A 516 3.82 -25.03 -15.44
N GLU A 517 3.16 -23.89 -15.45
CA GLU A 517 1.93 -23.65 -16.20
C GLU A 517 1.98 -22.28 -16.86
N SER A 518 1.68 -22.24 -18.15
CA SER A 518 1.61 -21.01 -18.93
C SER A 518 0.21 -20.82 -19.49
N GLU A 519 -0.32 -19.61 -19.37
CA GLU A 519 -1.58 -19.15 -19.94
C GLU A 519 -1.33 -17.92 -20.80
N TYR A 520 -1.78 -17.94 -22.05
CA TYR A 520 -1.84 -16.75 -22.88
C TYR A 520 -3.27 -16.22 -22.92
N TYR A 521 -3.50 -15.10 -22.23
CA TYR A 521 -4.78 -14.43 -22.18
C TYR A 521 -4.85 -13.33 -23.23
N ARG A 522 -5.92 -13.27 -24.02
CA ARG A 522 -6.14 -12.21 -25.03
C ARG A 522 -7.58 -11.73 -25.02
N LYS A 523 -7.76 -10.44 -24.80
CA LYS A 523 -9.07 -9.80 -24.95
C LYS A 523 -9.54 -9.81 -26.40
N LEU A 524 -10.82 -10.09 -26.62
CA LEU A 524 -11.49 -10.10 -27.92
C LEU A 524 -12.30 -8.81 -28.05
N GLY A 525 -11.69 -7.78 -28.62
CA GLY A 525 -12.31 -6.45 -28.67
C GLY A 525 -12.41 -5.76 -27.31
N ARG A 526 -13.46 -4.94 -27.13
CA ARG A 526 -13.63 -4.03 -25.96
C ARG A 526 -14.76 -4.42 -25.02
N THR A 527 -15.38 -5.59 -25.25
CA THR A 527 -16.61 -6.03 -24.56
C THR A 527 -16.39 -6.87 -23.33
N GLY A 528 -15.10 -7.13 -22.97
CA GLY A 528 -14.72 -7.97 -21.84
C GLY A 528 -14.59 -9.46 -22.21
N PHE A 529 -14.92 -9.88 -23.41
CA PHE A 529 -14.66 -11.23 -23.88
C PHE A 529 -13.17 -11.48 -24.09
N PHE A 530 -12.74 -12.74 -23.86
CA PHE A 530 -11.36 -13.15 -24.02
C PHE A 530 -11.24 -14.61 -24.42
N ILE A 531 -10.07 -14.98 -24.92
CA ILE A 531 -9.61 -16.37 -25.11
C ILE A 531 -8.35 -16.61 -24.29
N ALA A 532 -8.22 -17.79 -23.70
CA ALA A 532 -7.09 -18.14 -22.83
C ALA A 532 -6.64 -19.60 -23.05
N PRO A 533 -5.84 -19.90 -24.10
CA PRO A 533 -5.12 -21.17 -24.19
C PRO A 533 -4.09 -21.29 -23.07
N ARG A 534 -3.92 -22.51 -22.58
CA ARG A 534 -2.96 -22.83 -21.51
C ARG A 534 -2.35 -24.21 -21.70
N ALA A 535 -1.17 -24.39 -21.14
CA ALA A 535 -0.46 -25.66 -21.07
C ALA A 535 0.39 -25.71 -19.81
N GLY A 536 0.55 -26.90 -19.25
CA GLY A 536 1.37 -27.07 -18.06
C GLY A 536 1.66 -28.52 -17.70
N ILE A 537 2.61 -28.65 -16.78
CA ILE A 537 2.98 -29.89 -16.14
C ILE A 537 3.06 -29.69 -14.64
N SER A 538 2.68 -30.69 -13.86
CA SER A 538 2.84 -30.67 -12.40
C SER A 538 3.21 -32.01 -11.83
N ARG A 539 3.86 -31.96 -10.67
CA ARG A 539 4.21 -33.13 -9.87
C ARG A 539 3.92 -32.79 -8.41
N GLU A 540 3.11 -33.63 -7.74
CA GLU A 540 2.71 -33.42 -6.37
C GLU A 540 2.68 -34.73 -5.58
N PRO A 541 3.29 -34.80 -4.39
CA PRO A 541 3.12 -35.92 -3.47
C PRO A 541 1.69 -35.96 -2.93
N PHE A 542 1.18 -37.16 -2.78
CA PHE A 542 -0.17 -37.43 -2.33
C PHE A 542 -0.17 -38.50 -1.25
N TYR A 543 -0.82 -38.22 -0.12
CA TYR A 543 -0.80 -39.14 1.03
C TYR A 543 -2.11 -39.89 1.15
N ILE A 544 -2.02 -41.21 1.42
CA ILE A 544 -3.14 -42.08 1.71
C ILE A 544 -3.11 -42.39 3.19
N TYR A 545 -4.27 -42.24 3.82
CA TYR A 545 -4.45 -42.45 5.27
C TYR A 545 -5.44 -43.58 5.52
N SER A 546 -5.23 -44.33 6.62
CA SER A 546 -6.22 -45.19 7.28
C SER A 546 -6.41 -44.67 8.70
N GLY A 547 -7.56 -44.09 8.98
CA GLY A 547 -7.74 -43.30 10.18
C GLY A 547 -6.72 -42.17 10.24
N ASN A 548 -5.89 -42.15 11.28
CA ASN A 548 -4.85 -41.13 11.50
C ASN A 548 -3.45 -41.60 11.05
N ALA A 549 -3.31 -42.84 10.64
CA ALA A 549 -2.04 -43.38 10.19
C ALA A 549 -1.84 -43.19 8.67
N ARG A 550 -0.69 -42.63 8.30
CA ARG A 550 -0.27 -42.55 6.89
C ARG A 550 0.18 -43.92 6.42
N LEU A 551 -0.49 -44.45 5.42
CA LEU A 551 -0.22 -45.78 4.83
C LEU A 551 0.78 -45.73 3.68
N SER A 552 0.63 -44.77 2.81
CA SER A 552 1.50 -44.62 1.65
C SER A 552 1.59 -43.15 1.16
N GLU A 553 2.66 -42.92 0.46
CA GLU A 553 2.87 -41.72 -0.34
C GLU A 553 2.75 -42.10 -1.81
N ARG A 554 1.99 -41.33 -2.54
CA ARG A 554 1.81 -41.47 -3.97
C ARG A 554 2.24 -40.22 -4.69
N LEU A 555 2.71 -40.39 -5.90
CA LEU A 555 3.12 -39.29 -6.74
C LEU A 555 2.07 -39.09 -7.82
N LEU A 556 1.48 -37.87 -7.85
CA LEU A 556 0.59 -37.44 -8.91
C LEU A 556 1.38 -36.58 -9.91
N GLN A 557 1.53 -37.07 -11.12
CA GLN A 557 2.13 -36.35 -12.24
C GLN A 557 1.04 -36.04 -13.25
N GLN A 558 0.97 -34.79 -13.69
CA GLN A 558 -0.02 -34.34 -14.66
C GLN A 558 0.66 -33.47 -15.70
N GLY A 559 0.26 -33.67 -16.97
CA GLY A 559 0.64 -32.79 -18.06
C GLY A 559 -0.56 -32.55 -18.95
N GLY A 560 -0.78 -31.33 -19.41
CA GLY A 560 -1.95 -31.08 -20.21
C GLY A 560 -2.02 -29.73 -20.88
N THR A 561 -3.06 -29.59 -21.70
CA THR A 561 -3.39 -28.36 -22.42
C THR A 561 -4.88 -28.05 -22.27
N GLY A 562 -5.25 -26.82 -22.48
CA GLY A 562 -6.65 -26.40 -22.44
C GLY A 562 -6.85 -25.06 -23.11
N VAL A 563 -8.10 -24.74 -23.36
CA VAL A 563 -8.50 -23.45 -23.87
C VAL A 563 -9.80 -23.01 -23.20
N ASP A 564 -9.85 -21.77 -22.77
CA ASP A 564 -11.05 -21.16 -22.24
C ASP A 564 -11.48 -19.99 -23.14
N LEU A 565 -12.77 -19.83 -23.32
CA LEU A 565 -13.43 -18.61 -23.76
C LEU A 565 -14.13 -18.02 -22.54
N GLY A 566 -14.05 -16.73 -22.36
CA GLY A 566 -14.64 -16.14 -21.17
C GLY A 566 -15.04 -14.68 -21.33
N TRP A 567 -15.64 -14.16 -20.28
CA TRP A 567 -16.01 -12.77 -20.12
C TRP A 567 -15.59 -12.28 -18.73
N SER A 568 -15.05 -11.07 -18.67
CA SER A 568 -14.70 -10.42 -17.41
C SER A 568 -15.10 -8.95 -17.46
N ASP A 569 -15.62 -8.44 -16.33
CA ASP A 569 -15.82 -6.99 -16.15
C ASP A 569 -14.48 -6.24 -15.92
N GLY A 570 -13.40 -7.03 -15.84
CA GLY A 570 -12.05 -6.55 -15.60
C GLY A 570 -11.76 -6.20 -14.14
N ARG A 571 -12.73 -6.33 -13.21
CA ARG A 571 -12.57 -5.90 -11.82
C ARG A 571 -12.99 -6.90 -10.76
N LYS A 572 -14.23 -7.35 -10.78
CA LYS A 572 -14.83 -8.13 -9.70
C LYS A 572 -15.23 -9.52 -10.12
N GLN A 573 -15.45 -9.75 -11.41
CA GLN A 573 -16.03 -11.01 -11.84
C GLN A 573 -15.48 -11.49 -13.18
N GLU A 574 -15.40 -12.79 -13.28
CA GLU A 574 -14.96 -13.49 -14.49
C GLU A 574 -15.75 -14.78 -14.65
N LEU A 575 -16.23 -15.03 -15.87
CA LEU A 575 -16.85 -16.26 -16.32
C LEU A 575 -15.98 -16.89 -17.39
N ARG A 576 -15.65 -18.17 -17.25
CA ARG A 576 -14.90 -18.97 -18.23
C ARG A 576 -15.68 -20.20 -18.60
N ALA A 577 -15.65 -20.58 -19.86
CA ALA A 577 -16.10 -21.90 -20.36
C ALA A 577 -15.02 -22.46 -21.26
N GLY A 578 -14.64 -23.70 -21.08
CA GLY A 578 -13.51 -24.25 -21.81
C GLY A 578 -13.41 -25.77 -21.76
N TRP A 579 -12.34 -26.22 -22.37
CA TRP A 579 -11.98 -27.60 -22.47
C TRP A 579 -10.54 -27.83 -22.06
N GLN A 580 -10.28 -28.99 -21.46
CA GLN A 580 -8.97 -29.39 -20.94
C GLN A 580 -8.69 -30.84 -21.29
N PHE A 581 -7.49 -31.09 -21.79
CA PHE A 581 -6.90 -32.40 -21.94
C PHE A 581 -5.79 -32.59 -20.92
N GLN A 582 -5.73 -33.75 -20.26
CA GLN A 582 -4.72 -34.08 -19.26
C GLN A 582 -4.22 -35.52 -19.48
N ASN A 583 -2.91 -35.67 -19.39
CA ASN A 583 -2.26 -36.97 -19.16
C ASN A 583 -1.94 -37.06 -17.66
N ILE A 584 -2.37 -38.11 -17.00
CA ILE A 584 -2.28 -38.30 -15.55
C ILE A 584 -1.56 -39.61 -15.27
N ASN A 585 -0.56 -39.54 -14.41
CA ASN A 585 0.14 -40.71 -13.88
C ASN A 585 0.14 -40.61 -12.35
N TRP A 586 -0.47 -41.61 -11.69
CA TRP A 586 -0.60 -41.68 -10.24
C TRP A 586 -0.06 -43.00 -9.74
N THR A 587 1.11 -43.00 -9.16
CA THR A 587 1.92 -44.14 -8.78
C THR A 587 2.26 -44.14 -7.30
N VAL A 588 2.59 -45.31 -6.76
CA VAL A 588 3.16 -45.42 -5.39
C VAL A 588 4.59 -44.88 -5.43
N ASP A 589 4.89 -43.97 -4.51
CA ASP A 589 6.26 -43.52 -4.25
C ASP A 589 6.86 -44.28 -3.06
N THR A 590 6.12 -44.33 -1.94
CA THR A 590 6.58 -45.01 -0.73
C THR A 590 5.39 -45.60 0.04
N GLY A 591 5.60 -46.76 0.69
CA GLY A 591 4.64 -47.40 1.60
C GLY A 591 3.77 -48.47 0.94
N ALA A 592 2.61 -48.75 1.50
CA ALA A 592 1.73 -49.83 1.10
C ALA A 592 1.00 -49.56 -0.23
N ASP A 593 1.01 -50.52 -1.14
CA ASP A 593 0.25 -50.43 -2.40
C ASP A 593 -1.17 -50.93 -2.21
N THR A 594 -1.98 -50.19 -1.47
CA THR A 594 -3.36 -50.54 -1.10
C THR A 594 -4.42 -50.07 -2.08
N LEU A 595 -4.07 -49.19 -3.02
CA LEU A 595 -4.98 -48.68 -4.04
C LEU A 595 -4.39 -48.85 -5.43
N PRO A 596 -5.23 -49.11 -6.47
CA PRO A 596 -4.73 -49.25 -7.83
C PRO A 596 -4.01 -48.00 -8.31
N THR A 597 -2.93 -48.17 -9.05
CA THR A 597 -2.27 -47.12 -9.79
C THR A 597 -3.17 -46.62 -10.92
N TYR A 598 -2.92 -45.39 -11.40
CA TYR A 598 -3.64 -44.84 -12.53
C TYR A 598 -2.65 -44.26 -13.54
N SER A 599 -2.82 -44.59 -14.81
CA SER A 599 -2.09 -43.95 -15.89
C SER A 599 -3.01 -43.83 -17.10
N GLY A 600 -3.13 -42.64 -17.64
CA GLY A 600 -3.95 -42.39 -18.81
C GLY A 600 -4.31 -40.94 -19.06
N ASN A 601 -5.00 -40.76 -20.17
CA ASN A 601 -5.51 -39.46 -20.57
C ASN A 601 -6.91 -39.22 -20.02
N ALA A 602 -7.24 -37.97 -19.70
CA ALA A 602 -8.58 -37.57 -19.33
C ALA A 602 -8.94 -36.24 -20.02
N GLN A 603 -10.22 -36.03 -20.23
CA GLN A 603 -10.74 -34.80 -20.78
C GLN A 603 -11.77 -34.21 -19.82
N LYS A 604 -11.78 -32.88 -19.71
CA LYS A 604 -12.74 -32.14 -18.89
C LYS A 604 -13.28 -30.94 -19.66
N ALA A 605 -14.60 -30.92 -19.90
CA ALA A 605 -15.29 -29.69 -20.21
C ALA A 605 -15.55 -28.96 -18.89
N ARG A 606 -15.39 -27.65 -18.86
CA ARG A 606 -15.54 -26.85 -17.61
C ARG A 606 -16.20 -25.51 -17.84
N MET A 607 -16.87 -25.01 -16.80
CA MET A 607 -17.36 -23.67 -16.70
C MET A 607 -17.03 -23.15 -15.30
N GLN A 608 -16.36 -22.00 -15.23
CA GLN A 608 -15.94 -21.40 -13.96
C GLN A 608 -16.53 -20.00 -13.84
N TYR A 609 -17.04 -19.68 -12.68
CA TYR A 609 -17.46 -18.34 -12.32
C TYR A 609 -16.77 -17.91 -11.04
N THR A 610 -16.19 -16.72 -11.06
CA THR A 610 -15.58 -16.11 -9.88
C THR A 610 -16.11 -14.69 -9.71
N PHE A 611 -16.56 -14.37 -8.50
CA PHE A 611 -16.91 -13.03 -8.06
C PHE A 611 -16.07 -12.69 -6.82
N ASP A 612 -15.45 -11.51 -6.80
CA ASP A 612 -14.65 -11.04 -5.69
C ASP A 612 -14.92 -9.56 -5.39
N SER A 613 -15.50 -9.28 -4.23
CA SER A 613 -15.73 -7.93 -3.70
C SER A 613 -14.93 -7.65 -2.42
N GLN A 614 -14.01 -8.54 -2.06
CA GLN A 614 -13.16 -8.37 -0.86
C GLN A 614 -12.26 -7.14 -0.99
N ASP A 615 -11.88 -6.58 0.15
CA ASP A 615 -11.05 -5.37 0.25
C ASP A 615 -9.55 -5.66 0.32
N ARG A 616 -9.15 -6.91 0.63
CA ARG A 616 -7.75 -7.36 0.80
C ARG A 616 -7.59 -8.82 0.40
N ALA A 617 -6.36 -9.20 -0.02
CA ALA A 617 -5.99 -10.58 -0.29
C ALA A 617 -5.56 -11.36 0.97
N LEU A 618 -5.00 -10.68 1.99
CA LEU A 618 -4.38 -11.31 3.16
C LEU A 618 -5.43 -11.73 4.22
N VAL A 619 -5.92 -10.77 4.97
CA VAL A 619 -7.00 -10.94 5.96
C VAL A 619 -8.13 -9.99 5.54
N PRO A 620 -9.11 -10.46 4.76
CA PRO A 620 -10.22 -9.61 4.33
C PRO A 620 -11.00 -9.07 5.52
N GLU A 621 -11.27 -7.77 5.51
CA GLU A 621 -12.07 -7.09 6.53
C GLU A 621 -13.53 -6.95 6.10
N TYR A 622 -13.75 -6.83 4.80
CA TYR A 622 -15.08 -6.67 4.19
C TYR A 622 -15.15 -7.40 2.85
N GLY A 623 -16.34 -7.85 2.53
CA GLY A 623 -16.66 -8.34 1.21
C GLY A 623 -16.91 -9.83 1.15
N VAL A 624 -17.21 -10.27 -0.05
CA VAL A 624 -17.56 -11.65 -0.36
C VAL A 624 -16.79 -12.08 -1.60
N ARG A 625 -16.28 -13.31 -1.57
CA ARG A 625 -15.79 -14.01 -2.74
C ARG A 625 -16.58 -15.30 -2.95
N VAL A 626 -16.96 -15.56 -4.18
CA VAL A 626 -17.58 -16.81 -4.61
C VAL A 626 -16.78 -17.33 -5.77
N HIS A 627 -16.42 -18.62 -5.72
CA HIS A 627 -15.82 -19.33 -6.82
C HIS A 627 -16.57 -20.62 -7.05
N THR A 628 -17.02 -20.86 -8.29
CA THR A 628 -17.73 -22.08 -8.68
C THR A 628 -17.10 -22.67 -9.93
N ASP A 629 -16.84 -23.98 -9.92
CA ASP A 629 -16.38 -24.79 -11.08
C ASP A 629 -17.40 -25.87 -11.37
N LEU A 630 -18.01 -25.79 -12.52
CA LEU A 630 -18.83 -26.86 -13.11
C LEU A 630 -17.96 -27.61 -14.10
N GLY A 631 -17.82 -28.93 -13.91
CA GLY A 631 -17.01 -29.80 -14.77
C GLY A 631 -17.78 -30.99 -15.30
N TYR A 632 -17.34 -31.49 -16.43
CA TYR A 632 -17.73 -32.78 -16.95
C TYR A 632 -16.48 -33.55 -17.33
N LEU A 633 -16.10 -34.53 -16.48
CA LEU A 633 -14.98 -35.41 -16.71
C LEU A 633 -15.41 -36.54 -17.63
N TYR A 634 -14.65 -36.81 -18.68
CA TYR A 634 -14.91 -37.90 -19.62
C TYR A 634 -13.62 -38.41 -20.26
N ALA A 635 -13.72 -39.51 -20.99
CA ALA A 635 -12.59 -40.15 -21.66
C ALA A 635 -11.41 -40.48 -20.75
N ALA A 636 -11.70 -40.78 -19.47
CA ALA A 636 -10.72 -41.20 -18.48
C ALA A 636 -10.72 -42.72 -18.33
N PRO A 637 -9.60 -43.43 -18.55
CA PRO A 637 -9.53 -44.88 -18.36
C PRO A 637 -9.90 -45.27 -16.93
N ASN A 638 -10.57 -46.40 -16.77
CA ASN A 638 -11.00 -46.93 -15.47
C ASN A 638 -11.77 -45.94 -14.59
N SER A 639 -12.48 -45.02 -15.22
CA SER A 639 -13.31 -44.00 -14.55
C SER A 639 -14.55 -43.75 -15.39
N THR A 640 -15.70 -43.72 -14.76
CA THR A 640 -16.93 -43.34 -15.45
C THR A 640 -16.95 -41.83 -15.66
N SER A 641 -17.64 -41.38 -16.71
CA SER A 641 -17.86 -39.95 -16.93
C SER A 641 -18.69 -39.38 -15.82
N ALA A 642 -18.25 -38.22 -15.29
CA ALA A 642 -18.86 -37.62 -14.11
C ALA A 642 -19.03 -36.10 -14.25
N PRO A 643 -20.28 -35.61 -14.16
CA PRO A 643 -20.50 -34.19 -13.85
C PRO A 643 -19.89 -33.88 -12.47
N GLN A 644 -19.30 -32.70 -12.36
CA GLN A 644 -18.61 -32.23 -11.16
C GLN A 644 -19.11 -30.82 -10.82
N LEU A 645 -19.29 -30.55 -9.54
CA LEU A 645 -19.54 -29.22 -9.02
C LEU A 645 -18.60 -28.99 -7.86
N PHE A 646 -17.91 -27.86 -7.88
CA PHE A 646 -17.17 -27.30 -6.76
C PHE A 646 -17.63 -25.87 -6.52
N THR A 647 -17.81 -25.48 -5.27
CA THR A 647 -18.14 -24.11 -4.88
C THR A 647 -17.41 -23.75 -3.60
N GLU A 648 -16.83 -22.53 -3.59
CA GLU A 648 -16.20 -21.90 -2.44
C GLU A 648 -16.83 -20.52 -2.21
N LEU A 649 -17.13 -20.21 -0.96
CA LEU A 649 -17.65 -18.95 -0.48
C LEU A 649 -16.77 -18.46 0.67
N ASP A 650 -16.20 -17.27 0.54
CA ASP A 650 -15.51 -16.57 1.61
C ASP A 650 -16.22 -15.23 1.87
N SER A 651 -16.51 -14.93 3.11
CA SER A 651 -17.13 -13.66 3.51
C SER A 651 -16.50 -13.12 4.79
N SER A 652 -16.34 -11.82 4.87
CA SER A 652 -15.80 -11.14 6.04
C SER A 652 -16.52 -9.84 6.32
N ARG A 653 -16.62 -9.52 7.61
CA ARG A 653 -17.18 -8.25 8.06
C ARG A 653 -16.55 -7.78 9.36
N THR A 654 -16.09 -6.54 9.36
CA THR A 654 -15.51 -5.88 10.53
C THR A 654 -16.58 -5.12 11.33
N PHE A 655 -16.53 -5.27 12.66
CA PHE A 655 -17.34 -4.54 13.62
C PHE A 655 -16.45 -3.76 14.58
N ARG A 656 -16.87 -2.53 14.93
CA ARG A 656 -16.16 -1.65 15.86
C ARG A 656 -14.66 -1.53 15.58
N LYS A 657 -14.28 -1.47 14.29
CA LYS A 657 -12.90 -1.29 13.78
C LYS A 657 -11.86 -2.35 14.20
N LYS A 658 -12.18 -3.26 15.11
CA LYS A 658 -11.21 -4.23 15.68
C LYS A 658 -11.64 -5.68 15.60
N ASN A 659 -12.90 -5.97 15.35
CA ASN A 659 -13.46 -7.31 15.42
C ASN A 659 -13.90 -7.74 14.03
N ILE A 660 -13.34 -8.82 13.51
CA ILE A 660 -13.64 -9.36 12.18
C ILE A 660 -14.36 -10.70 12.34
N PHE A 661 -15.50 -10.84 11.72
CA PHE A 661 -16.20 -12.12 11.57
C PHE A 661 -15.91 -12.66 10.18
N LEU A 662 -15.60 -13.94 10.11
CA LEU A 662 -15.27 -14.68 8.92
C LEU A 662 -16.26 -15.82 8.75
N LEU A 663 -16.67 -16.05 7.50
CA LEU A 663 -17.41 -17.24 7.10
C LEU A 663 -16.73 -17.80 5.85
N LYS A 664 -16.32 -19.06 5.92
CA LYS A 664 -15.84 -19.83 4.79
C LYS A 664 -16.75 -21.05 4.61
N ALA A 665 -17.14 -21.32 3.40
CA ALA A 665 -17.86 -22.55 3.07
C ALA A 665 -17.32 -23.10 1.74
N GLU A 666 -17.10 -24.40 1.70
CA GLU A 666 -16.61 -25.08 0.51
C GLU A 666 -17.37 -26.40 0.36
N GLY A 667 -17.74 -26.73 -0.84
CA GLY A 667 -18.43 -27.97 -1.12
C GLY A 667 -18.16 -28.46 -2.53
N ALA A 668 -18.11 -29.78 -2.67
CA ALA A 668 -17.95 -30.42 -3.97
C ALA A 668 -18.72 -31.74 -4.06
N THR A 669 -19.15 -32.04 -5.25
CA THR A 669 -19.82 -33.32 -5.56
C THR A 669 -19.46 -33.83 -6.95
N MET A 670 -19.31 -35.12 -7.04
CA MET A 670 -19.34 -35.84 -8.31
C MET A 670 -20.67 -36.59 -8.41
N PHE A 671 -21.51 -36.20 -9.34
CA PHE A 671 -22.85 -36.81 -9.49
C PHE A 671 -22.78 -38.28 -9.88
N ASN A 672 -21.66 -38.72 -10.45
CA ASN A 672 -21.34 -40.14 -10.61
C ASN A 672 -20.14 -40.47 -9.69
N ARG A 673 -20.31 -41.46 -8.83
CA ARG A 673 -19.36 -41.84 -7.77
C ARG A 673 -18.31 -42.87 -8.17
N ASP A 674 -18.52 -43.54 -9.29
CA ASP A 674 -17.56 -44.51 -9.81
C ASP A 674 -16.46 -43.82 -10.62
N VAL A 675 -15.66 -43.05 -9.91
CA VAL A 675 -14.59 -42.22 -10.45
C VAL A 675 -13.25 -42.67 -9.88
N ALA A 676 -12.25 -42.77 -10.75
CA ALA A 676 -10.91 -43.18 -10.36
C ALA A 676 -10.28 -42.23 -9.31
N GLN A 677 -9.43 -42.83 -8.47
CA GLN A 677 -8.85 -42.14 -7.29
C GLN A 677 -8.19 -40.77 -7.56
N PRO A 678 -7.42 -40.56 -8.67
CA PRO A 678 -6.78 -39.24 -8.89
C PRO A 678 -7.76 -38.10 -9.07
N PHE A 679 -9.02 -38.38 -9.47
CA PHE A 679 -10.02 -37.34 -9.70
C PHE A 679 -10.86 -37.00 -8.47
N ARG A 680 -10.76 -37.78 -7.39
CA ARG A 680 -11.56 -37.57 -6.18
C ARG A 680 -11.08 -36.36 -5.39
N TYR A 681 -12.01 -35.69 -4.73
CA TYR A 681 -11.75 -34.56 -3.86
C TYR A 681 -11.07 -34.98 -2.57
N THR A 682 -10.41 -34.00 -1.91
CA THR A 682 -9.74 -34.20 -0.62
C THR A 682 -10.25 -33.20 0.40
N LEU A 683 -10.18 -33.56 1.68
CA LEU A 683 -10.57 -32.72 2.80
C LEU A 683 -9.62 -32.98 4.00
N GLY A 684 -9.32 -31.92 4.75
CA GLY A 684 -8.40 -31.90 5.88
C GLY A 684 -7.31 -30.86 5.71
N GLY A 685 -6.82 -30.33 6.82
CA GLY A 685 -5.79 -29.28 6.88
C GLY A 685 -6.28 -27.93 7.38
N PRO A 686 -5.41 -26.92 7.41
CA PRO A 686 -5.74 -25.61 7.96
C PRO A 686 -6.99 -25.01 7.33
N LEU A 687 -7.95 -24.57 8.17
CA LEU A 687 -9.26 -24.00 7.80
C LEU A 687 -10.15 -24.93 6.92
N ARG A 688 -9.77 -26.20 6.82
CA ARG A 688 -10.51 -27.28 6.15
C ARG A 688 -10.54 -28.52 7.00
N LEU A 689 -10.92 -28.40 8.29
CA LEU A 689 -10.77 -29.35 9.40
C LEU A 689 -9.31 -29.33 9.93
N SER A 690 -9.01 -28.29 10.69
CA SER A 690 -7.64 -27.95 11.11
C SER A 690 -6.97 -28.97 12.04
N ALA A 691 -7.74 -29.81 12.74
CA ALA A 691 -7.23 -30.90 13.56
C ALA A 691 -6.92 -32.17 12.74
N SER A 692 -7.42 -32.27 11.51
CA SER A 692 -7.14 -33.36 10.59
C SER A 692 -5.87 -33.11 9.78
N ALA A 693 -5.17 -34.17 9.35
CA ALA A 693 -4.00 -33.99 8.50
C ALA A 693 -4.39 -33.41 7.14
N ILE A 694 -3.44 -32.74 6.48
CA ILE A 694 -3.68 -32.15 5.17
C ILE A 694 -4.06 -33.27 4.18
N ASP A 695 -5.22 -33.13 3.50
CA ASP A 695 -5.82 -34.08 2.57
C ASP A 695 -6.05 -35.49 3.16
N GLN A 696 -6.32 -35.58 4.46
CA GLN A 696 -6.50 -36.84 5.17
C GLN A 696 -7.66 -37.66 4.59
N TYR A 697 -8.76 -36.99 4.27
CA TYR A 697 -9.98 -37.65 3.76
C TYR A 697 -10.10 -37.49 2.26
N ARG A 698 -10.57 -38.55 1.60
CA ARG A 698 -10.74 -38.58 0.16
C ARG A 698 -12.09 -39.16 -0.22
N GLY A 699 -12.79 -38.53 -1.15
CA GLY A 699 -14.12 -38.95 -1.57
C GLY A 699 -14.65 -38.23 -2.78
N THR A 700 -15.89 -38.51 -3.09
CA THR A 700 -16.59 -37.95 -4.24
C THR A 700 -17.47 -36.76 -3.89
N ASP A 701 -17.85 -36.65 -2.61
CA ASP A 701 -18.73 -35.59 -2.14
C ASP A 701 -18.21 -35.08 -0.80
N TYR A 702 -18.15 -33.79 -0.63
CA TYR A 702 -17.86 -33.20 0.66
C TYR A 702 -18.44 -31.77 0.81
N PHE A 703 -18.56 -31.37 2.07
CA PHE A 703 -18.66 -29.96 2.41
C PHE A 703 -17.78 -29.67 3.62
N VAL A 704 -17.36 -28.42 3.75
CA VAL A 704 -16.77 -27.86 4.96
C VAL A 704 -17.25 -26.44 5.12
N ALA A 705 -17.59 -26.07 6.34
CA ALA A 705 -17.92 -24.69 6.71
C ALA A 705 -17.11 -24.29 7.93
N ALA A 706 -16.57 -23.08 7.93
CA ALA A 706 -15.83 -22.49 9.03
C ALA A 706 -16.43 -21.14 9.36
N SER A 707 -16.76 -20.93 10.64
CA SER A 707 -17.16 -19.63 11.19
C SER A 707 -16.05 -19.14 12.10
N GLY A 708 -15.54 -17.96 11.86
CA GLY A 708 -14.37 -17.42 12.53
C GLY A 708 -14.58 -16.05 13.15
N TYR A 709 -13.80 -15.77 14.19
CA TYR A 709 -13.71 -14.47 14.82
C TYR A 709 -12.23 -14.11 15.03
N LEU A 710 -11.86 -12.92 14.55
CA LEU A 710 -10.52 -12.35 14.75
C LEU A 710 -10.66 -10.99 15.45
N ARG A 711 -9.85 -10.79 16.49
CA ARG A 711 -9.70 -9.50 17.17
C ARG A 711 -8.34 -8.91 16.83
N ARG A 712 -8.34 -7.73 16.25
CA ARG A 712 -7.12 -6.96 16.01
C ARG A 712 -6.56 -6.47 17.33
N ILE A 713 -5.37 -6.95 17.70
CA ILE A 713 -4.67 -6.61 18.94
C ILE A 713 -3.79 -5.39 18.72
N ARG A 714 -3.06 -5.37 17.60
CA ARG A 714 -2.14 -4.30 17.25
C ARG A 714 -2.14 -4.09 15.75
N SER A 715 -2.02 -2.84 15.33
CA SER A 715 -1.69 -2.48 13.96
C SER A 715 -0.36 -1.75 13.97
N LEU A 716 0.50 -2.10 13.05
CA LEU A 716 1.68 -1.31 12.76
C LEU A 716 1.27 -0.21 11.78
N PRO A 717 1.70 1.03 12.02
CA PRO A 717 1.38 2.13 11.12
C PRO A 717 2.03 1.94 9.75
N ALA A 718 1.69 2.81 8.82
CA ALA A 718 2.41 2.92 7.57
C ALA A 718 3.93 3.05 7.80
N PRO A 719 4.77 2.50 6.92
CA PRO A 719 4.42 1.92 5.63
C PRO A 719 3.99 0.45 5.67
N LEU A 720 4.20 -0.25 6.78
CA LEU A 720 3.95 -1.69 6.85
C LEU A 720 2.46 -2.03 6.78
N ASN A 721 1.59 -1.20 7.36
CA ASN A 721 0.12 -1.39 7.39
C ASN A 721 -0.30 -2.83 7.73
N THR A 722 0.47 -3.50 8.60
CA THR A 722 0.26 -4.89 8.99
C THR A 722 -0.44 -4.95 10.35
N SER A 723 -1.20 -6.01 10.55
CA SER A 723 -1.99 -6.18 11.76
C SER A 723 -1.68 -7.52 12.43
N LEU A 724 -1.74 -7.51 13.76
CA LEU A 724 -1.69 -8.69 14.59
C LEU A 724 -3.10 -8.98 15.13
N PHE A 725 -3.56 -10.19 14.91
CA PHE A 725 -4.87 -10.66 15.34
C PHE A 725 -4.72 -11.83 16.29
N LEU A 726 -5.68 -11.94 17.20
CA LEU A 726 -5.93 -13.12 17.99
C LEU A 726 -7.34 -13.61 17.69
N GLY A 727 -7.51 -14.90 17.46
CA GLY A 727 -8.83 -15.43 17.16
C GLY A 727 -8.82 -16.89 16.75
N GLY A 728 -9.95 -17.36 16.27
CA GLY A 728 -10.08 -18.75 15.87
C GLY A 728 -11.31 -19.01 15.02
N THR A 729 -11.42 -20.26 14.61
CA THR A 729 -12.51 -20.77 13.78
C THR A 729 -13.13 -22.00 14.41
N TYR A 730 -14.43 -22.14 14.25
CA TYR A 730 -15.15 -23.39 14.42
C TYR A 730 -15.44 -23.94 13.03
N GLU A 731 -15.04 -25.19 12.81
CA GLU A 731 -15.08 -25.85 11.51
C GLU A 731 -15.95 -27.11 11.61
N ILE A 732 -16.81 -27.31 10.64
CA ILE A 732 -17.63 -28.51 10.48
C ILE A 732 -17.51 -29.02 9.07
N GLY A 733 -17.30 -30.32 8.90
CA GLY A 733 -17.20 -30.90 7.57
C GLY A 733 -17.59 -32.37 7.53
N GLN A 734 -17.93 -32.79 6.32
CA GLN A 734 -18.27 -34.18 6.01
C GLN A 734 -17.65 -34.57 4.67
N MET A 735 -17.13 -35.80 4.61
CA MET A 735 -16.63 -36.41 3.39
C MET A 735 -17.36 -37.75 3.17
N ARG A 736 -17.87 -37.96 1.97
CA ARG A 736 -18.43 -39.22 1.50
C ARG A 736 -17.53 -39.84 0.45
N SER A 737 -17.26 -41.12 0.62
CA SER A 737 -16.50 -41.93 -0.34
C SER A 737 -17.32 -43.18 -0.72
N PRO A 738 -17.25 -43.66 -1.97
CA PRO A 738 -17.88 -44.92 -2.29
C PRO A 738 -17.22 -46.12 -1.63
N ASP A 739 -15.93 -46.00 -1.29
CA ASP A 739 -15.11 -47.14 -0.83
C ASP A 739 -14.85 -47.05 0.70
N ALA A 740 -15.42 -46.09 1.43
CA ALA A 740 -15.20 -45.92 2.85
C ALA A 740 -16.43 -45.33 3.56
N PRO A 741 -16.58 -45.54 4.86
CA PRO A 741 -17.65 -44.90 5.64
C PRO A 741 -17.60 -43.37 5.54
N THR A 742 -18.78 -42.76 5.60
CA THR A 742 -18.88 -41.29 5.67
C THR A 742 -18.17 -40.77 6.92
N VAL A 743 -17.29 -39.81 6.75
CA VAL A 743 -16.57 -39.15 7.81
C VAL A 743 -17.22 -37.81 8.10
N SER A 744 -17.56 -37.53 9.37
CA SER A 744 -18.02 -36.22 9.84
C SER A 744 -17.09 -35.73 10.93
N ARG A 745 -16.64 -34.49 10.85
CA ARG A 745 -15.70 -33.88 11.80
C ARG A 745 -16.14 -32.47 12.18
N GLN A 746 -15.74 -32.10 13.39
CA GLN A 746 -15.90 -30.76 13.94
C GLN A 746 -14.59 -30.40 14.63
N ASP A 747 -14.00 -29.29 14.21
CA ASP A 747 -12.71 -28.84 14.70
C ASP A 747 -12.81 -27.42 15.22
N VAL A 748 -11.97 -27.07 16.19
CA VAL A 748 -11.75 -25.72 16.67
C VAL A 748 -10.29 -25.39 16.46
N TYR A 749 -10.02 -24.32 15.77
CA TYR A 749 -8.70 -23.70 15.68
C TYR A 749 -8.69 -22.39 16.47
N PHE A 750 -7.64 -22.13 17.22
CA PHE A 750 -7.42 -20.85 17.90
C PHE A 750 -5.94 -20.48 17.78
N GLY A 751 -5.65 -19.22 17.41
CA GLY A 751 -4.25 -18.85 17.20
C GLY A 751 -4.00 -17.37 17.08
N VAL A 752 -2.71 -17.08 16.91
CA VAL A 752 -2.18 -15.76 16.55
C VAL A 752 -2.04 -15.71 15.04
N ILE A 753 -2.53 -14.64 14.46
CA ILE A 753 -2.48 -14.38 13.02
C ILE A 753 -1.81 -13.03 12.81
N ALA A 754 -0.72 -13.01 12.06
CA ALA A 754 0.06 -11.81 11.78
C ALA A 754 0.16 -11.57 10.27
N GLU A 755 -0.19 -10.39 9.82
CA GLU A 755 0.17 -9.95 8.47
C GLU A 755 1.66 -9.61 8.42
N SER A 756 2.34 -10.05 7.39
CA SER A 756 3.78 -9.84 7.20
C SER A 756 4.12 -9.59 5.73
N PRO A 757 5.33 -9.11 5.42
CA PRO A 757 5.81 -9.02 4.04
C PRO A 757 5.88 -10.36 3.29
N LEU A 758 5.86 -11.49 4.00
CA LEU A 758 5.85 -12.85 3.42
C LEU A 758 4.44 -13.44 3.30
N GLY A 759 3.41 -12.66 3.55
CA GLY A 759 2.02 -13.11 3.62
C GLY A 759 1.49 -13.19 5.05
N VAL A 760 0.43 -13.96 5.24
CA VAL A 760 -0.15 -14.17 6.56
C VAL A 760 0.59 -15.29 7.26
N ILE A 761 1.08 -15.02 8.45
CA ILE A 761 1.65 -16.02 9.35
C ILE A 761 0.58 -16.37 10.38
N SER A 762 0.22 -17.65 10.48
CA SER A 762 -0.66 -18.10 11.54
C SER A 762 -0.05 -19.25 12.32
N VAL A 763 -0.28 -19.26 13.64
CA VAL A 763 0.15 -20.34 14.53
C VAL A 763 -0.86 -20.53 15.66
N GLY A 764 -1.23 -21.77 15.89
CA GLY A 764 -2.16 -22.10 16.98
C GLY A 764 -2.55 -23.57 17.04
N PRO A 765 -3.11 -24.02 18.19
CA PRO A 765 -3.66 -25.34 18.35
C PRO A 765 -4.97 -25.50 17.58
N ALA A 766 -5.18 -26.70 17.06
CA ALA A 766 -6.44 -27.21 16.53
C ALA A 766 -6.85 -28.47 17.27
N ILE A 767 -8.12 -28.56 17.67
CA ILE A 767 -8.69 -29.68 18.43
C ILE A 767 -9.94 -30.16 17.68
N GLY A 768 -10.01 -31.46 17.42
CA GLY A 768 -11.10 -32.12 16.73
C GLY A 768 -11.91 -33.07 17.60
N ASN A 769 -13.16 -33.31 17.22
CA ASN A 769 -14.06 -34.25 17.92
C ASN A 769 -13.66 -35.73 17.77
N GLY A 770 -12.69 -36.05 16.92
CA GLY A 770 -12.09 -37.39 16.78
C GLY A 770 -10.98 -37.70 17.80
N GLY A 771 -10.75 -36.81 18.80
CA GLY A 771 -9.62 -36.90 19.70
C GLY A 771 -8.30 -36.41 19.12
N GLU A 772 -8.36 -35.80 17.97
CA GLU A 772 -7.20 -35.25 17.25
C GLU A 772 -6.86 -33.85 17.79
N HIS A 773 -5.57 -33.60 17.97
CA HIS A 773 -5.05 -32.29 18.32
C HIS A 773 -3.74 -32.06 17.58
N LYS A 774 -3.61 -30.87 17.01
CA LYS A 774 -2.45 -30.46 16.21
C LYS A 774 -2.05 -29.04 16.56
N LEU A 775 -0.76 -28.75 16.45
CA LEU A 775 -0.29 -27.39 16.31
C LEU A 775 -0.21 -27.10 14.79
N VAL A 776 -0.89 -26.06 14.37
CA VAL A 776 -0.95 -25.62 12.98
C VAL A 776 -0.06 -24.40 12.80
N PHE A 777 0.71 -24.38 11.72
CA PHE A 777 1.55 -23.25 11.31
C PHE A 777 1.39 -22.99 9.83
N THR A 778 1.12 -21.76 9.43
CA THR A 778 1.04 -21.37 8.02
C THR A 778 1.80 -20.08 7.75
N ILE A 779 2.40 -19.98 6.55
CA ILE A 779 2.93 -18.74 5.97
C ILE A 779 2.40 -18.62 4.54
N GLY A 780 2.03 -17.42 4.14
CA GLY A 780 1.53 -17.11 2.82
C GLY A 780 0.03 -16.85 2.82
N ARG A 781 -0.74 -17.73 2.19
CA ARG A 781 -2.20 -17.61 2.12
C ARG A 781 -2.86 -18.19 3.39
N LEU A 782 -3.80 -17.45 3.97
CA LEU A 782 -4.60 -17.94 5.10
C LEU A 782 -5.95 -18.52 4.62
N PHE A 783 -6.60 -17.89 3.64
CA PHE A 783 -7.92 -18.22 3.11
C PHE A 783 -7.90 -18.60 1.63
#